data_376fd56fbaec50dd243dd16ed39ad763
#
_entry.id   376fd56fbaec50dd243dd16ed39ad763
#
_cell.length_a   1.000
_cell.length_b   1.000
_cell.length_c   1.000
_cell.angle_alpha   90.00
_cell.angle_beta   90.00
_cell.angle_gamma   90.00
#
_symmetry.space_group_name_H-M   'P 1'
#
loop_
_entity.id
_entity.type
_entity.pdbx_description
1 polymer ?
#
loop_
_entity_poly.entity_id
_entity_poly.type
_entity_poly.pdbx_seq_one_letter_code
_entity_poly.pdbx_strand_id
1 'polypeptide(L)'
;MISYKIQNKISRAALDSIRVGGYYGDSIDTFLEGRVTSEYAQKVAYKEAEDAFVNQLDDKTAAGLWQGEFWGKWILSACRAAKYLNSDDLRNFIHNGAKKLMTLQRADGYLGTYKNSSYVFPPSEEEAIKALGFPARWNWNIWCRKYTFWGMLEAYDLIGDKDILNCARGIADHLIGELDVLGVELGDTGTFNGLASCSIMKPMLILYRITEDEKYLKFCKGIADRWENSDIMPGLIANSLSGKRIREWYPDSDLWAKAYEMMSCFDGLLELYRVTGEEKYLTATAEFFDMLMVHEKNLLSSVAFNDVFGDAAYDLNCMSEPCDVIHLMRLAHELFLITGDVKYMDQFEDSAYNALFASIFKDGLWGARAIRTAGRHHVARIQADMLHNHCCVNNLPRGLLNFAESCVMSDNDTLYVNMYSTFDGSIKIGNHTVNVKIDGDYPATDNAKVTLSGILGTLHVKLRIPRWSNRTTVTIGGEHHSADKGFFDVVVTTPTCEISLEFDPPVTVTEVLSHQTLGDLAWEKERWISRSDDTHELYKYLSADPDQYLSGKACIIKKGAMLLCRSKLIGNTEDEMFGSPKLTPEYKCVKCERLTSHEGINAEFRLTLSNGSETLEYTVCDYASGTNVMTEDKRLFTIYF
;
A
#
# COMPACT_ATOMS: atom_id res chain seq x y z
N MET A 1 -23.44 3.27 17.34
CA MET A 1 -22.51 3.76 16.29
C MET A 1 -23.28 4.62 15.33
N ILE A 2 -22.89 5.87 15.16
CA ILE A 2 -23.54 6.81 14.23
C ILE A 2 -23.32 6.35 12.79
N SER A 3 -24.38 6.42 11.97
CA SER A 3 -24.28 6.21 10.53
C SER A 3 -23.45 7.31 9.89
N TYR A 4 -22.72 7.00 8.85
CA TYR A 4 -22.14 8.02 8.00
C TYR A 4 -23.22 8.92 7.39
N LYS A 5 -22.95 10.21 7.30
CA LYS A 5 -23.82 11.15 6.56
C LYS A 5 -23.76 10.84 5.05
N ILE A 6 -22.58 10.52 4.57
CA ILE A 6 -22.35 10.07 3.20
C ILE A 6 -22.02 8.58 3.21
N GLN A 7 -22.91 7.76 2.67
CA GLN A 7 -22.66 6.34 2.49
C GLN A 7 -21.77 6.09 1.28
N ASN A 8 -20.95 5.03 1.33
CA ASN A 8 -20.27 4.57 0.14
C ASN A 8 -21.27 4.16 -0.94
N LYS A 9 -20.97 4.43 -2.20
CA LYS A 9 -21.75 3.90 -3.34
C LYS A 9 -21.55 2.40 -3.49
N ILE A 10 -20.34 1.92 -3.20
CA ILE A 10 -19.93 0.53 -3.36
C ILE A 10 -19.45 0.00 -2.01
N SER A 11 -19.78 -1.25 -1.71
CA SER A 11 -19.41 -1.95 -0.50
C SER A 11 -18.32 -2.98 -0.77
N ARG A 12 -17.41 -3.13 0.18
CA ARG A 12 -16.37 -4.17 0.15
C ARG A 12 -16.98 -5.55 0.30
N ALA A 13 -16.34 -6.54 -0.31
CA ALA A 13 -16.60 -7.93 0.06
C ALA A 13 -16.20 -8.18 1.52
N ALA A 14 -17.00 -8.98 2.22
CA ALA A 14 -16.67 -9.41 3.56
C ALA A 14 -15.53 -10.44 3.50
N LEU A 15 -14.43 -10.18 4.22
CA LEU A 15 -13.22 -11.01 4.15
C LEU A 15 -13.48 -12.49 4.53
N ASP A 16 -14.41 -12.75 5.44
CA ASP A 16 -14.78 -14.10 5.89
C ASP A 16 -15.60 -14.89 4.86
N SER A 17 -16.09 -14.24 3.81
CA SER A 17 -16.91 -14.83 2.75
C SER A 17 -16.19 -15.01 1.42
N ILE A 18 -14.91 -14.70 1.35
CA ILE A 18 -14.14 -14.72 0.10
C ILE A 18 -12.82 -15.46 0.24
N ARG A 19 -12.31 -15.96 -0.89
CA ARG A 19 -10.94 -16.49 -1.04
C ARG A 19 -10.40 -16.12 -2.42
N VAL A 20 -9.17 -15.66 -2.44
CA VAL A 20 -8.36 -15.54 -3.66
C VAL A 20 -7.62 -16.86 -3.82
N GLY A 21 -7.53 -17.37 -5.04
CA GLY A 21 -6.82 -18.59 -5.39
C GLY A 21 -5.68 -18.34 -6.39
N GLY A 22 -5.11 -19.44 -6.90
CA GLY A 22 -3.98 -19.39 -7.82
C GLY A 22 -2.75 -18.73 -7.22
N TYR A 23 -1.82 -18.27 -8.06
CA TYR A 23 -0.55 -17.68 -7.62
C TYR A 23 -0.71 -16.58 -6.56
N TYR A 24 -1.69 -15.70 -6.71
CA TYR A 24 -1.90 -14.58 -5.79
C TYR A 24 -2.52 -15.04 -4.46
N GLY A 25 -3.43 -16.01 -4.52
CA GLY A 25 -3.99 -16.63 -3.31
C GLY A 25 -2.93 -17.36 -2.50
N ASP A 26 -2.12 -18.19 -3.15
CA ASP A 26 -1.01 -18.90 -2.51
C ASP A 26 0.00 -17.94 -1.88
N SER A 27 0.27 -16.82 -2.56
CA SER A 27 1.15 -15.77 -2.04
C SER A 27 0.57 -15.07 -0.80
N ILE A 28 -0.75 -14.80 -0.79
CA ILE A 28 -1.46 -14.24 0.36
C ILE A 28 -1.40 -15.22 1.52
N ASP A 29 -1.78 -16.47 1.31
CA ASP A 29 -1.86 -17.48 2.37
C ASP A 29 -0.49 -17.75 2.98
N THR A 30 0.55 -17.89 2.15
CA THR A 30 1.94 -18.08 2.61
C THR A 30 2.40 -16.90 3.47
N PHE A 31 2.08 -15.66 3.06
CA PHE A 31 2.51 -14.49 3.81
C PHE A 31 1.71 -14.29 5.11
N LEU A 32 0.41 -14.62 5.10
CA LEU A 32 -0.41 -14.61 6.33
C LEU A 32 0.05 -15.71 7.29
N GLU A 33 0.36 -16.91 6.80
CA GLU A 33 0.91 -17.97 7.62
C GLU A 33 2.22 -17.53 8.26
N GLY A 34 3.18 -17.11 7.47
CA GLY A 34 4.51 -16.74 7.95
C GLY A 34 4.48 -15.53 8.89
N ARG A 35 3.75 -14.48 8.56
CA ARG A 35 3.84 -13.18 9.25
C ARG A 35 2.76 -12.93 10.29
N VAL A 36 1.67 -13.73 10.31
CA VAL A 36 0.54 -13.51 11.24
C VAL A 36 0.27 -14.74 12.12
N THR A 37 0.19 -15.95 11.55
CA THR A 37 -0.28 -17.12 12.29
C THR A 37 0.83 -18.05 12.76
N SER A 38 2.03 -17.99 12.17
CA SER A 38 3.14 -18.86 12.57
C SER A 38 3.57 -18.67 14.03
N GLU A 39 4.23 -19.67 14.57
CA GLU A 39 4.85 -19.59 15.90
C GLU A 39 5.88 -18.44 15.98
N TYR A 40 6.66 -18.22 14.89
CA TYR A 40 7.57 -17.10 14.79
C TYR A 40 6.83 -15.76 14.87
N ALA A 41 5.74 -15.60 14.12
CA ALA A 41 4.97 -14.36 14.12
C ALA A 41 4.41 -14.02 15.51
N GLN A 42 3.87 -15.02 16.22
CA GLN A 42 3.19 -14.81 17.49
C GLN A 42 4.14 -14.79 18.70
N LYS A 43 5.12 -15.71 18.75
CA LYS A 43 6.00 -15.84 19.91
C LYS A 43 7.28 -15.01 19.82
N VAL A 44 7.65 -14.55 18.63
CA VAL A 44 8.87 -13.77 18.41
C VAL A 44 8.53 -12.36 17.95
N ALA A 45 7.98 -12.16 16.75
CA ALA A 45 7.77 -10.84 16.18
C ALA A 45 6.72 -10.03 16.98
N TYR A 46 5.55 -10.60 17.27
CA TYR A 46 4.54 -9.93 18.09
C TYR A 46 5.07 -9.64 19.49
N LYS A 47 5.75 -10.62 20.11
CA LYS A 47 6.30 -10.47 21.45
C LYS A 47 7.31 -9.34 21.56
N GLU A 48 8.19 -9.18 20.57
CA GLU A 48 9.13 -8.06 20.52
C GLU A 48 8.40 -6.70 20.46
N ALA A 49 7.36 -6.59 19.63
CA ALA A 49 6.56 -5.37 19.54
C ALA A 49 5.78 -5.07 20.83
N GLU A 50 5.27 -6.10 21.51
CA GLU A 50 4.60 -5.97 22.82
C GLU A 50 5.58 -5.55 23.93
N ASP A 51 6.79 -6.11 23.96
CA ASP A 51 7.81 -5.81 24.95
C ASP A 51 8.29 -4.35 24.91
N ALA A 52 8.17 -3.68 23.75
CA ALA A 52 8.48 -2.27 23.64
C ALA A 52 7.61 -1.36 24.53
N PHE A 53 6.41 -1.79 24.89
CA PHE A 53 5.54 -1.06 25.84
C PHE A 53 5.98 -1.26 27.29
N VAL A 54 6.62 -2.37 27.60
CA VAL A 54 7.19 -2.63 28.93
C VAL A 54 8.52 -1.91 29.10
N ASN A 55 9.36 -1.97 28.06
CA ASN A 55 10.70 -1.42 28.03
C ASN A 55 10.75 0.02 27.52
N GLN A 56 9.76 0.83 27.83
CA GLN A 56 9.59 2.18 27.32
C GLN A 56 10.91 2.95 27.15
N LEU A 57 11.04 3.59 25.99
CA LEU A 57 12.25 4.34 25.63
C LEU A 57 12.42 5.59 26.48
N ASP A 58 13.67 5.87 26.87
CA ASP A 58 14.04 7.15 27.44
C ASP A 58 13.83 8.25 26.39
N ASP A 59 13.24 9.36 26.76
CA ASP A 59 12.91 10.46 25.84
C ASP A 59 14.13 11.02 25.09
N LYS A 60 15.30 10.93 25.67
CA LYS A 60 16.55 11.39 25.07
C LYS A 60 17.08 10.45 23.97
N THR A 61 16.75 9.17 24.07
CA THR A 61 17.16 8.14 23.11
C THR A 61 16.02 7.72 22.19
N ALA A 62 14.80 8.14 22.48
CA ALA A 62 13.58 7.79 21.74
C ALA A 62 13.38 8.62 20.47
N ALA A 63 14.19 9.64 20.23
CA ALA A 63 14.09 10.43 19.02
C ALA A 63 14.30 9.55 17.78
N GLY A 64 13.25 9.40 16.98
CA GLY A 64 13.29 8.62 15.75
C GLY A 64 12.84 7.17 15.86
N LEU A 65 12.34 6.70 16.98
CA LEU A 65 11.99 5.30 17.17
C LEU A 65 10.48 5.05 17.01
N TRP A 66 10.12 3.95 16.32
CA TRP A 66 8.77 3.63 15.86
C TRP A 66 8.12 2.42 16.54
N GLN A 67 8.64 1.93 17.67
CA GLN A 67 8.25 0.65 18.25
C GLN A 67 6.74 0.50 18.48
N GLY A 68 6.05 1.54 18.93
CA GLY A 68 4.59 1.51 19.15
C GLY A 68 3.78 1.35 17.86
N GLU A 69 4.34 1.76 16.71
CA GLU A 69 3.75 1.54 15.41
C GLU A 69 3.68 0.06 15.05
N PHE A 70 4.72 -0.71 15.39
CA PHE A 70 4.82 -2.11 14.96
C PHE A 70 3.73 -2.98 15.56
N TRP A 71 3.45 -2.83 16.85
CA TRP A 71 2.33 -3.52 17.48
C TRP A 71 1.00 -3.19 16.82
N GLY A 72 0.73 -1.89 16.61
CA GLY A 72 -0.53 -1.45 16.01
C GLY A 72 -0.70 -1.94 14.58
N LYS A 73 0.33 -1.83 13.72
CA LYS A 73 0.28 -2.35 12.35
C LYS A 73 0.10 -3.87 12.31
N TRP A 74 0.74 -4.60 13.23
CA TRP A 74 0.56 -6.05 13.33
C TRP A 74 -0.88 -6.40 13.70
N ILE A 75 -1.47 -5.75 14.72
CA ILE A 75 -2.87 -5.98 15.14
C ILE A 75 -3.86 -5.63 14.02
N LEU A 76 -3.68 -4.50 13.33
CA LEU A 76 -4.50 -4.12 12.17
C LEU A 76 -4.47 -5.21 11.07
N SER A 77 -3.30 -5.79 10.84
CA SER A 77 -3.11 -6.90 9.90
C SER A 77 -3.75 -8.19 10.41
N ALA A 78 -3.54 -8.52 11.68
CA ALA A 78 -4.04 -9.75 12.30
C ALA A 78 -5.57 -9.77 12.42
N CYS A 79 -6.21 -8.64 12.73
CA CYS A 79 -7.68 -8.54 12.78
C CYS A 79 -8.31 -8.85 11.41
N ARG A 80 -7.72 -8.34 10.34
CA ARG A 80 -8.18 -8.63 8.98
C ARG A 80 -7.91 -10.09 8.59
N ALA A 81 -6.73 -10.61 8.94
CA ALA A 81 -6.37 -12.01 8.72
C ALA A 81 -7.29 -12.96 9.49
N ALA A 82 -7.68 -12.64 10.74
CA ALA A 82 -8.62 -13.42 11.52
C ALA A 82 -10.00 -13.52 10.86
N LYS A 83 -10.46 -12.45 10.20
CA LYS A 83 -11.68 -12.47 9.38
C LYS A 83 -11.47 -13.35 8.14
N TYR A 84 -10.43 -13.09 7.34
CA TYR A 84 -10.16 -13.82 6.09
C TYR A 84 -9.94 -15.32 6.33
N LEU A 85 -9.19 -15.72 7.34
CA LEU A 85 -8.91 -17.12 7.67
C LEU A 85 -10.04 -17.79 8.47
N ASN A 86 -11.05 -17.06 8.92
CA ASN A 86 -12.09 -17.54 9.86
C ASN A 86 -11.47 -18.23 11.11
N SER A 87 -10.41 -17.62 11.68
CA SER A 87 -9.60 -18.22 12.72
C SER A 87 -10.01 -17.72 14.12
N ASP A 88 -10.64 -18.60 14.91
CA ASP A 88 -10.95 -18.32 16.31
C ASP A 88 -9.68 -18.29 17.18
N ASP A 89 -8.67 -19.09 16.86
CA ASP A 89 -7.38 -19.06 17.55
C ASP A 89 -6.70 -17.71 17.43
N LEU A 90 -6.71 -17.14 16.22
CA LEU A 90 -6.16 -15.80 16.01
C LEU A 90 -7.00 -14.71 16.70
N ARG A 91 -8.33 -14.83 16.70
CA ARG A 91 -9.23 -13.93 17.49
C ARG A 91 -8.88 -13.97 18.97
N ASN A 92 -8.71 -15.17 19.54
CA ASN A 92 -8.33 -15.36 20.92
C ASN A 92 -6.93 -14.80 21.22
N PHE A 93 -5.98 -15.00 20.31
CA PHE A 93 -4.63 -14.43 20.45
C PHE A 93 -4.67 -12.89 20.49
N ILE A 94 -5.40 -12.25 19.57
CA ILE A 94 -5.58 -10.79 19.51
C ILE A 94 -6.25 -10.29 20.80
N HIS A 95 -7.30 -10.96 21.27
CA HIS A 95 -8.00 -10.60 22.50
C HIS A 95 -7.07 -10.63 23.72
N ASN A 96 -6.32 -11.72 23.89
CA ASN A 96 -5.37 -11.87 24.99
C ASN A 96 -4.24 -10.82 24.92
N GLY A 97 -3.74 -10.52 23.73
CA GLY A 97 -2.74 -9.50 23.49
C GLY A 97 -3.25 -8.09 23.84
N ALA A 98 -4.46 -7.74 23.39
CA ALA A 98 -5.09 -6.47 23.76
C ALA A 98 -5.31 -6.35 25.27
N LYS A 99 -5.84 -7.41 25.92
CA LYS A 99 -6.01 -7.45 27.39
C LYS A 99 -4.68 -7.24 28.11
N LYS A 100 -3.62 -7.88 27.67
CA LYS A 100 -2.30 -7.70 28.27
C LYS A 100 -1.78 -6.28 28.10
N LEU A 101 -1.92 -5.69 26.92
CA LEU A 101 -1.50 -4.31 26.68
C LEU A 101 -2.29 -3.31 27.54
N MET A 102 -3.58 -3.55 27.76
CA MET A 102 -4.43 -2.73 28.65
C MET A 102 -3.88 -2.66 30.08
N THR A 103 -3.22 -3.71 30.58
CA THR A 103 -2.62 -3.69 31.94
C THR A 103 -1.47 -2.71 32.07
N LEU A 104 -0.92 -2.23 30.95
CA LEU A 104 0.17 -1.25 30.89
C LEU A 104 -0.35 0.19 30.74
N GLN A 105 -1.67 0.38 30.55
CA GLN A 105 -2.25 1.72 30.48
C GLN A 105 -2.14 2.42 31.82
N ARG A 106 -1.64 3.65 31.82
CA ARG A 106 -1.54 4.48 33.04
C ARG A 106 -2.93 4.96 33.49
N ALA A 107 -3.02 5.38 34.74
CA ALA A 107 -4.26 5.88 35.31
C ALA A 107 -4.78 7.15 34.61
N ASP A 108 -3.92 7.94 33.98
CA ASP A 108 -4.25 9.11 33.19
C ASP A 108 -4.72 8.77 31.76
N GLY A 109 -4.68 7.49 31.37
CA GLY A 109 -5.07 7.00 30.05
C GLY A 109 -3.93 6.82 29.07
N TYR A 110 -2.70 7.25 29.38
CA TYR A 110 -1.55 7.07 28.49
C TYR A 110 -1.22 5.59 28.29
N LEU A 111 -1.05 5.21 27.03
CA LEU A 111 -0.51 3.93 26.59
C LEU A 111 0.39 4.15 25.38
N GLY A 112 1.67 3.86 25.50
CA GLY A 112 2.66 4.08 24.44
C GLY A 112 4.04 3.55 24.81
N THR A 113 4.96 3.63 23.86
CA THR A 113 6.34 3.14 23.98
C THR A 113 7.33 4.20 24.41
N TYR A 114 6.89 5.45 24.56
CA TYR A 114 7.70 6.54 25.12
C TYR A 114 7.48 6.65 26.61
N LYS A 115 8.57 6.87 27.35
CA LYS A 115 8.53 6.95 28.81
C LYS A 115 7.83 8.21 29.32
N ASN A 116 8.02 9.33 28.60
CA ASN A 116 7.34 10.59 28.88
C ASN A 116 6.25 10.83 27.85
N SER A 117 4.99 10.90 28.30
CA SER A 117 3.85 11.15 27.43
C SER A 117 3.88 12.54 26.79
N SER A 118 4.37 13.55 27.51
CA SER A 118 4.44 14.94 27.05
C SER A 118 5.56 15.20 26.05
N TYR A 119 6.38 14.20 25.72
CA TYR A 119 7.38 14.31 24.67
C TYR A 119 6.72 14.19 23.30
N VAL A 120 6.18 15.32 22.83
CA VAL A 120 5.46 15.44 21.55
C VAL A 120 6.17 16.36 20.55
N PHE A 121 7.24 17.03 21.00
CA PHE A 121 8.08 17.88 20.16
C PHE A 121 9.35 17.14 19.71
N PRO A 122 9.91 17.50 18.54
CA PRO A 122 11.23 17.01 18.17
C PRO A 122 12.27 17.50 19.18
N PRO A 123 13.34 16.72 19.45
CA PRO A 123 14.46 17.19 20.25
C PRO A 123 15.12 18.38 19.57
N SER A 124 15.86 19.18 20.34
CA SER A 124 16.73 20.20 19.77
C SER A 124 17.77 19.54 18.84
N GLU A 125 18.26 20.27 17.84
CA GLU A 125 19.31 19.76 16.94
C GLU A 125 20.54 19.28 17.71
N GLU A 126 20.93 20.00 18.77
CA GLU A 126 22.06 19.65 19.61
C GLU A 126 21.86 18.33 20.36
N GLU A 127 20.66 18.11 20.93
CA GLU A 127 20.32 16.86 21.61
C GLU A 127 20.24 15.69 20.63
N ALA A 128 19.70 15.91 19.43
CA ALA A 128 19.63 14.90 18.39
C ALA A 128 21.02 14.51 17.88
N ILE A 129 21.90 15.48 17.60
CA ILE A 129 23.28 15.22 17.18
C ILE A 129 24.02 14.44 18.27
N LYS A 130 23.83 14.79 19.54
CA LYS A 130 24.47 14.11 20.67
C LYS A 130 23.99 12.68 20.86
N ALA A 131 22.70 12.42 20.66
CA ALA A 131 22.10 11.10 20.87
C ALA A 131 22.30 10.16 19.67
N LEU A 132 22.25 10.68 18.44
CA LEU A 132 22.14 9.92 17.21
C LEU A 132 23.31 10.14 16.23
N GLY A 133 24.19 11.10 16.52
CA GLY A 133 25.30 11.46 15.65
C GLY A 133 24.91 12.27 14.40
N PHE A 134 23.64 12.65 14.26
CA PHE A 134 23.13 13.45 13.13
C PHE A 134 21.94 14.33 13.55
N PRO A 135 21.66 15.45 12.83
CA PRO A 135 20.51 16.30 13.11
C PRO A 135 19.22 15.52 12.82
N ALA A 136 18.47 15.17 13.86
CA ALA A 136 17.19 14.51 13.69
C ALA A 136 16.07 15.39 14.26
N ARG A 137 15.15 15.79 13.41
CA ARG A 137 13.89 16.42 13.78
C ARG A 137 12.82 15.36 13.99
N TRP A 138 13.11 14.32 14.78
CA TRP A 138 12.35 13.09 14.75
C TRP A 138 11.71 12.80 16.10
N ASN A 139 10.44 13.06 16.17
CA ASN A 139 9.61 12.62 17.27
C ASN A 139 8.40 11.86 16.71
N TRP A 140 8.29 10.59 17.06
CA TRP A 140 7.26 9.69 16.60
C TRP A 140 6.26 9.29 17.70
N ASN A 141 6.25 9.98 18.82
CA ASN A 141 5.40 9.66 19.96
C ASN A 141 3.91 9.55 19.56
N ILE A 142 3.34 10.59 18.95
CA ILE A 142 1.93 10.60 18.56
C ILE A 142 1.65 9.60 17.44
N TRP A 143 2.59 9.43 16.51
CA TRP A 143 2.52 8.39 15.48
C TRP A 143 2.43 6.98 16.10
N CYS A 144 3.24 6.68 17.10
CA CYS A 144 3.19 5.41 17.82
C CYS A 144 1.86 5.23 18.57
N ARG A 145 1.39 6.29 19.26
CA ARG A 145 0.07 6.28 19.93
C ARG A 145 -1.07 6.09 18.92
N LYS A 146 -1.01 6.72 17.75
CA LYS A 146 -2.00 6.54 16.68
C LYS A 146 -2.18 5.06 16.33
N TYR A 147 -1.08 4.34 16.10
CA TYR A 147 -1.15 2.94 15.71
C TYR A 147 -1.59 2.04 16.87
N THR A 148 -1.12 2.30 18.09
CA THR A 148 -1.60 1.62 19.29
C THR A 148 -3.11 1.82 19.46
N PHE A 149 -3.57 3.04 19.38
CA PHE A 149 -4.98 3.43 19.46
C PHE A 149 -5.83 2.77 18.37
N TRP A 150 -5.38 2.85 17.10
CA TRP A 150 -6.08 2.24 15.99
C TRP A 150 -6.12 0.70 16.10
N GLY A 151 -5.03 0.08 16.52
CA GLY A 151 -4.98 -1.36 16.79
C GLY A 151 -6.01 -1.79 17.85
N MET A 152 -6.17 -1.00 18.93
CA MET A 152 -7.20 -1.25 19.94
C MET A 152 -8.61 -1.11 19.36
N LEU A 153 -8.88 -0.13 18.52
CA LEU A 153 -10.20 0.03 17.86
C LEU A 153 -10.53 -1.14 16.93
N GLU A 154 -9.57 -1.62 16.16
CA GLU A 154 -9.78 -2.79 15.27
C GLU A 154 -9.97 -4.09 16.08
N ALA A 155 -9.24 -4.24 17.21
CA ALA A 155 -9.45 -5.36 18.12
C ALA A 155 -10.86 -5.31 18.75
N TYR A 156 -11.34 -4.11 19.11
CA TYR A 156 -12.71 -3.93 19.57
C TYR A 156 -13.73 -4.28 18.48
N ASP A 157 -13.53 -3.84 17.24
CA ASP A 157 -14.42 -4.16 16.12
C ASP A 157 -14.51 -5.68 15.87
N LEU A 158 -13.37 -6.37 16.00
CA LEU A 158 -13.30 -7.83 15.81
C LEU A 158 -13.95 -8.62 16.94
N ILE A 159 -13.80 -8.18 18.21
CA ILE A 159 -14.08 -8.96 19.42
C ILE A 159 -15.33 -8.49 20.13
N GLY A 160 -15.63 -7.18 20.11
CA GLY A 160 -16.76 -6.57 20.82
C GLY A 160 -16.54 -6.29 22.31
N ASP A 161 -15.31 -6.47 22.84
CA ASP A 161 -14.99 -6.26 24.26
C ASP A 161 -14.92 -4.76 24.59
N LYS A 162 -15.86 -4.31 25.44
CA LYS A 162 -15.99 -2.89 25.84
C LYS A 162 -14.78 -2.37 26.62
N ASP A 163 -14.04 -3.22 27.31
CA ASP A 163 -12.86 -2.78 28.03
C ASP A 163 -11.76 -2.35 27.07
N ILE A 164 -11.63 -3.02 25.90
CA ILE A 164 -10.72 -2.62 24.82
C ILE A 164 -11.12 -1.23 24.29
N LEU A 165 -12.42 -0.99 24.07
CA LEU A 165 -12.92 0.32 23.66
C LEU A 165 -12.63 1.40 24.72
N ASN A 166 -12.80 1.10 26.00
CA ASN A 166 -12.51 2.03 27.10
C ASN A 166 -11.01 2.37 27.14
N CYS A 167 -10.14 1.40 26.91
CA CYS A 167 -8.70 1.63 26.77
C CYS A 167 -8.39 2.55 25.59
N ALA A 168 -8.98 2.30 24.43
CA ALA A 168 -8.82 3.18 23.26
C ALA A 168 -9.29 4.62 23.54
N ARG A 169 -10.44 4.78 24.21
CA ARG A 169 -10.92 6.10 24.67
C ARG A 169 -9.90 6.79 25.57
N GLY A 170 -9.34 6.06 26.53
CA GLY A 170 -8.31 6.59 27.44
C GLY A 170 -7.11 7.16 26.68
N ILE A 171 -6.63 6.46 25.64
CA ILE A 171 -5.51 6.95 24.80
C ILE A 171 -5.87 8.27 24.10
N ALA A 172 -7.07 8.35 23.52
CA ALA A 172 -7.53 9.54 22.79
C ALA A 172 -7.76 10.72 23.74
N ASP A 173 -8.43 10.48 24.88
CA ASP A 173 -8.73 11.50 25.89
C ASP A 173 -7.47 12.06 26.50
N HIS A 174 -6.50 11.19 26.82
CA HIS A 174 -5.19 11.60 27.32
C HIS A 174 -4.48 12.52 26.33
N LEU A 175 -4.45 12.15 25.03
CA LEU A 175 -3.76 12.97 24.02
C LEU A 175 -4.40 14.37 23.89
N ILE A 176 -5.73 14.44 23.82
CA ILE A 176 -6.45 15.73 23.72
C ILE A 176 -6.16 16.58 24.97
N GLY A 177 -6.31 16.00 26.18
CA GLY A 177 -6.07 16.72 27.43
C GLY A 177 -4.62 17.17 27.60
N GLU A 178 -3.66 16.38 27.13
CA GLU A 178 -2.24 16.72 27.18
C GLU A 178 -1.91 17.90 26.25
N LEU A 179 -2.45 17.92 25.04
CA LEU A 179 -2.27 19.04 24.11
C LEU A 179 -2.90 20.34 24.65
N ASP A 180 -4.09 20.24 25.27
CA ASP A 180 -4.74 21.38 25.92
C ASP A 180 -3.89 21.94 27.09
N VAL A 181 -3.30 21.06 27.91
CA VAL A 181 -2.42 21.48 29.03
C VAL A 181 -1.13 22.11 28.52
N LEU A 182 -0.56 21.59 27.45
CA LEU A 182 0.64 22.13 26.82
C LEU A 182 0.37 23.43 26.04
N GLY A 183 -0.89 23.71 25.69
CA GLY A 183 -1.28 24.87 24.87
C GLY A 183 -0.74 24.82 23.45
N VAL A 184 -0.67 23.61 22.86
CA VAL A 184 -0.12 23.39 21.51
C VAL A 184 -1.13 22.73 20.60
N GLU A 185 -1.09 23.09 19.32
CA GLU A 185 -1.86 22.42 18.29
C GLU A 185 -1.18 21.12 17.84
N LEU A 186 -1.97 20.12 17.48
CA LEU A 186 -1.43 18.85 16.99
C LEU A 186 -0.51 19.00 15.79
N GLY A 187 -0.81 19.93 14.89
CA GLY A 187 0.00 20.22 13.71
C GLY A 187 1.39 20.80 13.99
N ASP A 188 1.64 21.26 15.21
CA ASP A 188 2.95 21.76 15.63
C ASP A 188 3.79 20.69 16.33
N THR A 189 3.28 19.47 16.43
CA THR A 189 3.93 18.35 17.12
C THR A 189 4.55 17.34 16.13
N GLY A 190 5.39 16.47 16.67
CA GLY A 190 5.96 15.37 15.91
C GLY A 190 6.97 15.83 14.85
N THR A 191 6.98 15.14 13.73
CA THR A 191 7.93 15.37 12.64
C THR A 191 7.21 15.64 11.32
N PHE A 192 7.94 16.13 10.30
CA PHE A 192 7.39 16.48 8.98
C PHE A 192 6.21 17.48 9.05
N ASN A 193 6.39 18.56 9.82
CA ASN A 193 5.38 19.60 10.00
C ASN A 193 4.02 19.05 10.43
N GLY A 194 4.03 18.13 11.40
CA GLY A 194 2.84 17.53 11.97
C GLY A 194 2.15 16.47 11.11
N LEU A 195 2.65 16.12 9.94
CA LEU A 195 2.04 15.07 9.09
C LEU A 195 1.86 13.75 9.85
N ALA A 196 2.92 13.29 10.53
CA ALA A 196 2.86 12.06 11.30
C ALA A 196 1.79 12.12 12.39
N SER A 197 1.73 13.21 13.16
CA SER A 197 0.78 13.42 14.25
C SER A 197 -0.66 13.56 13.76
N CYS A 198 -0.90 14.42 12.76
CA CYS A 198 -2.23 14.70 12.22
C CYS A 198 -2.86 13.52 11.50
N SER A 199 -2.08 12.53 11.08
CA SER A 199 -2.57 11.29 10.49
C SER A 199 -3.43 10.43 11.45
N ILE A 200 -3.55 10.82 12.72
CA ILE A 200 -4.46 10.23 13.71
C ILE A 200 -5.95 10.51 13.42
N MET A 201 -6.25 11.42 12.48
CA MET A 201 -7.62 11.85 12.17
C MET A 201 -8.56 10.66 11.91
N LYS A 202 -8.16 9.68 11.09
CA LYS A 202 -9.02 8.54 10.76
C LYS A 202 -9.43 7.71 11.98
N PRO A 203 -8.54 7.20 12.83
CA PRO A 203 -8.97 6.47 14.02
C PRO A 203 -9.74 7.33 15.03
N MET A 204 -9.50 8.64 15.11
CA MET A 204 -10.31 9.54 15.94
C MET A 204 -11.76 9.63 15.44
N LEU A 205 -11.97 9.70 14.12
CA LEU A 205 -13.30 9.70 13.52
C LEU A 205 -14.01 8.35 13.66
N ILE A 206 -13.29 7.23 13.61
CA ILE A 206 -13.83 5.91 13.95
C ILE A 206 -14.31 5.89 15.39
N LEU A 207 -13.52 6.41 16.33
CA LEU A 207 -13.92 6.52 17.74
C LEU A 207 -15.13 7.43 17.92
N TYR A 208 -15.18 8.58 17.23
CA TYR A 208 -16.36 9.46 17.22
C TYR A 208 -17.62 8.69 16.84
N ARG A 209 -17.57 7.94 15.75
CA ARG A 209 -18.74 7.17 15.28
C ARG A 209 -19.20 6.08 16.23
N ILE A 210 -18.27 5.48 16.99
CA ILE A 210 -18.59 4.44 17.98
C ILE A 210 -19.21 5.06 19.24
N THR A 211 -18.65 6.19 19.71
CA THR A 211 -18.96 6.79 21.01
C THR A 211 -19.98 7.92 20.96
N GLU A 212 -20.16 8.55 19.80
CA GLU A 212 -20.99 9.74 19.58
C GLU A 212 -20.51 10.97 20.37
N ASP A 213 -19.26 10.97 20.84
CA ASP A 213 -18.69 12.06 21.63
C ASP A 213 -18.10 13.13 20.71
N GLU A 214 -18.77 14.28 20.62
CA GLU A 214 -18.46 15.41 19.73
C GLU A 214 -17.04 15.97 19.89
N LYS A 215 -16.36 15.72 21.02
CA LYS A 215 -14.99 16.20 21.22
C LYS A 215 -14.02 15.63 20.18
N TYR A 216 -14.22 14.37 19.73
CA TYR A 216 -13.36 13.74 18.73
C TYR A 216 -13.59 14.32 17.34
N LEU A 217 -14.84 14.63 16.97
CA LEU A 217 -15.16 15.32 15.72
C LEU A 217 -14.58 16.74 15.74
N LYS A 218 -14.77 17.48 16.85
CA LYS A 218 -14.20 18.83 17.00
C LYS A 218 -12.68 18.82 16.85
N PHE A 219 -12.00 17.84 17.46
CA PHE A 219 -10.56 17.67 17.34
C PHE A 219 -10.13 17.47 15.87
N CYS A 220 -10.81 16.58 15.14
CA CYS A 220 -10.52 16.33 13.72
C CYS A 220 -10.81 17.54 12.83
N LYS A 221 -11.89 18.29 13.09
CA LYS A 221 -12.18 19.54 12.37
C LYS A 221 -11.08 20.58 12.57
N GLY A 222 -10.54 20.74 13.79
CA GLY A 222 -9.41 21.63 14.05
C GLY A 222 -8.17 21.31 13.21
N ILE A 223 -7.89 20.02 12.96
CA ILE A 223 -6.82 19.61 12.06
C ILE A 223 -7.14 20.05 10.60
N ALA A 224 -8.36 19.79 10.14
CA ALA A 224 -8.78 20.14 8.78
C ALA A 224 -8.81 21.64 8.54
N ASP A 225 -9.31 22.42 9.50
CA ASP A 225 -9.35 23.89 9.44
C ASP A 225 -7.93 24.49 9.25
N ARG A 226 -6.94 23.92 9.95
CA ARG A 226 -5.53 24.31 9.77
C ARG A 226 -5.04 24.03 8.34
N TRP A 227 -5.46 22.95 7.72
CA TRP A 227 -5.05 22.56 6.36
C TRP A 227 -5.73 23.36 5.25
N GLU A 228 -6.73 24.18 5.57
CA GLU A 228 -7.33 25.12 4.62
C GLU A 228 -6.48 26.38 4.40
N ASN A 229 -5.42 26.57 5.17
CA ASN A 229 -4.49 27.69 5.03
C ASN A 229 -3.14 27.21 4.45
N SER A 230 -2.82 27.65 3.22
CA SER A 230 -1.55 27.34 2.56
C SER A 230 -0.32 28.02 3.19
N ASP A 231 -0.52 29.09 3.96
CA ASP A 231 0.57 29.78 4.66
C ASP A 231 1.05 29.01 5.89
N ILE A 232 0.24 28.03 6.34
CA ILE A 232 0.57 27.16 7.46
C ILE A 232 0.91 25.77 6.93
N MET A 233 2.18 25.43 6.91
CA MET A 233 2.63 24.13 6.44
C MET A 233 2.07 22.99 7.31
N PRO A 234 1.49 21.89 6.71
CA PRO A 234 1.55 21.55 5.29
C PRO A 234 0.35 22.01 4.44
N GLY A 235 -0.66 22.70 4.98
CA GLY A 235 -1.80 23.28 4.24
C GLY A 235 -2.44 22.33 3.21
N LEU A 236 -2.70 21.08 3.58
CA LEU A 236 -2.99 19.99 2.64
C LEU A 236 -4.20 20.26 1.75
N ILE A 237 -5.29 20.80 2.31
CA ILE A 237 -6.53 21.06 1.57
C ILE A 237 -6.30 22.20 0.58
N ALA A 238 -5.77 23.34 1.05
CA ALA A 238 -5.54 24.50 0.21
C ALA A 238 -4.57 24.21 -0.93
N ASN A 239 -3.49 23.50 -0.63
CA ASN A 239 -2.47 23.16 -1.62
C ASN A 239 -2.95 22.15 -2.65
N SER A 240 -3.69 21.10 -2.25
CA SER A 240 -4.27 20.14 -3.21
C SER A 240 -5.20 20.82 -4.20
N LEU A 241 -6.04 21.75 -3.73
CA LEU A 241 -6.98 22.51 -4.57
C LEU A 241 -6.30 23.58 -5.43
N SER A 242 -5.02 23.87 -5.21
CA SER A 242 -4.27 24.87 -5.99
C SER A 242 -3.87 24.37 -7.39
N GLY A 243 -3.93 23.06 -7.65
CA GLY A 243 -3.45 22.44 -8.89
C GLY A 243 -1.92 22.40 -9.05
N LYS A 244 -1.18 22.82 -8.03
CA LYS A 244 0.30 22.74 -8.02
C LYS A 244 0.74 21.36 -7.59
N ARG A 245 1.88 20.89 -8.12
CA ARG A 245 2.52 19.65 -7.66
C ARG A 245 3.16 19.85 -6.28
N ILE A 246 3.36 18.78 -5.53
CA ILE A 246 3.81 18.82 -4.12
C ILE A 246 5.13 19.59 -3.97
N ARG A 247 6.07 19.41 -4.89
CA ARG A 247 7.34 20.13 -4.87
C ARG A 247 7.20 21.65 -4.90
N GLU A 248 6.11 22.16 -5.47
CA GLU A 248 5.85 23.61 -5.58
C GLU A 248 5.06 24.18 -4.40
N TRP A 249 4.57 23.33 -3.48
CA TRP A 249 3.83 23.80 -2.32
C TRP A 249 4.72 24.61 -1.38
N TYR A 250 5.91 24.09 -1.09
CA TYR A 250 6.91 24.71 -0.20
C TYR A 250 8.31 24.53 -0.79
N PRO A 251 8.68 25.30 -1.83
CA PRO A 251 9.91 25.05 -2.61
C PRO A 251 11.20 25.25 -1.81
N ASP A 252 11.15 26.04 -0.73
CA ASP A 252 12.30 26.29 0.14
C ASP A 252 12.45 25.26 1.26
N SER A 253 11.61 24.23 1.31
CA SER A 253 11.59 23.22 2.35
C SER A 253 11.98 21.86 1.79
N ASP A 254 13.12 21.32 2.24
CA ASP A 254 13.58 20.00 1.83
C ASP A 254 12.86 18.88 2.58
N LEU A 255 12.57 17.78 1.87
CA LEU A 255 12.14 16.47 2.38
C LEU A 255 11.00 16.49 3.41
N TRP A 256 10.15 17.49 3.38
CA TRP A 256 9.01 17.63 4.28
C TRP A 256 7.85 16.72 3.90
N ALA A 257 7.72 16.39 2.61
CA ALA A 257 6.56 15.73 2.02
C ALA A 257 6.63 14.20 2.19
N LYS A 258 6.59 13.74 3.41
CA LYS A 258 6.59 12.31 3.77
C LYS A 258 5.37 11.61 3.20
N ALA A 259 5.57 10.66 2.30
CA ALA A 259 4.51 10.14 1.43
C ALA A 259 3.45 9.32 2.18
N TYR A 260 3.88 8.36 3.00
CA TYR A 260 2.95 7.52 3.75
C TYR A 260 2.11 8.32 4.74
N GLU A 261 2.73 9.24 5.48
CA GLU A 261 2.07 10.10 6.45
C GLU A 261 1.08 11.05 5.77
N MET A 262 1.47 11.65 4.65
CA MET A 262 0.60 12.56 3.89
C MET A 262 -0.62 11.81 3.33
N MET A 263 -0.44 10.65 2.70
CA MET A 263 -1.56 9.82 2.24
C MET A 263 -2.46 9.36 3.41
N SER A 264 -1.87 9.13 4.60
CA SER A 264 -2.66 8.84 5.81
C SER A 264 -3.53 10.02 6.24
N CYS A 265 -3.07 11.26 6.06
CA CYS A 265 -3.85 12.46 6.32
C CYS A 265 -5.04 12.57 5.36
N PHE A 266 -4.84 12.32 4.07
CA PHE A 266 -5.93 12.32 3.08
C PHE A 266 -6.93 11.17 3.29
N ASP A 267 -6.48 10.00 3.73
CA ASP A 267 -7.39 8.91 4.16
C ASP A 267 -8.26 9.36 5.37
N GLY A 268 -7.70 10.17 6.26
CA GLY A 268 -8.45 10.85 7.32
C GLY A 268 -9.48 11.85 6.81
N LEU A 269 -9.15 12.64 5.77
CA LEU A 269 -10.09 13.58 5.14
C LEU A 269 -11.26 12.86 4.47
N LEU A 270 -11.06 11.69 3.85
CA LEU A 270 -12.16 10.88 3.31
C LEU A 270 -13.10 10.39 4.41
N GLU A 271 -12.56 10.02 5.58
CA GLU A 271 -13.38 9.66 6.72
C GLU A 271 -14.16 10.87 7.25
N LEU A 272 -13.52 12.07 7.30
CA LEU A 272 -14.19 13.32 7.68
C LEU A 272 -15.28 13.72 6.69
N TYR A 273 -15.06 13.50 5.38
CA TYR A 273 -16.09 13.66 4.36
C TYR A 273 -17.32 12.79 4.63
N ARG A 274 -17.11 11.49 4.89
CA ARG A 274 -18.23 10.57 5.20
C ARG A 274 -19.03 11.00 6.42
N VAL A 275 -18.35 11.52 7.43
CA VAL A 275 -18.98 11.98 8.68
C VAL A 275 -19.72 13.29 8.51
N THR A 276 -19.13 14.26 7.80
CA THR A 276 -19.66 15.64 7.71
C THR A 276 -20.46 15.93 6.46
N GLY A 277 -20.16 15.26 5.35
CA GLY A 277 -20.71 15.55 4.02
C GLY A 277 -20.16 16.83 3.37
N GLU A 278 -19.03 17.35 3.85
CA GLU A 278 -18.40 18.54 3.30
C GLU A 278 -17.55 18.18 2.07
N GLU A 279 -18.05 18.49 0.87
CA GLU A 279 -17.47 18.10 -0.43
C GLU A 279 -16.00 18.51 -0.61
N LYS A 280 -15.56 19.59 0.04
CA LYS A 280 -14.17 20.05 -0.05
C LYS A 280 -13.14 18.98 0.32
N TYR A 281 -13.47 18.09 1.26
CA TYR A 281 -12.56 17.02 1.71
C TYR A 281 -12.42 15.90 0.66
N LEU A 282 -13.53 15.54 -0.01
CA LEU A 282 -13.48 14.61 -1.13
C LEU A 282 -12.73 15.22 -2.32
N THR A 283 -13.06 16.47 -2.68
CA THR A 283 -12.42 17.17 -3.81
C THR A 283 -10.92 17.29 -3.58
N ALA A 284 -10.48 17.77 -2.41
CA ALA A 284 -9.05 17.90 -2.11
C ALA A 284 -8.31 16.56 -2.20
N THR A 285 -8.95 15.46 -1.75
CA THR A 285 -8.35 14.13 -1.82
C THR A 285 -8.30 13.58 -3.24
N ALA A 286 -9.32 13.84 -4.05
CA ALA A 286 -9.34 13.42 -5.46
C ALA A 286 -8.29 14.18 -6.28
N GLU A 287 -8.18 15.50 -6.10
CA GLU A 287 -7.14 16.33 -6.74
C GLU A 287 -5.73 15.91 -6.31
N PHE A 288 -5.53 15.62 -5.03
CA PHE A 288 -4.27 15.05 -4.54
C PHE A 288 -3.95 13.72 -5.23
N PHE A 289 -4.90 12.81 -5.33
CA PHE A 289 -4.70 11.54 -6.02
C PHE A 289 -4.35 11.73 -7.50
N ASP A 290 -5.07 12.59 -8.21
CA ASP A 290 -4.82 12.86 -9.62
C ASP A 290 -3.43 13.49 -9.84
N MET A 291 -3.02 14.40 -8.96
CA MET A 291 -1.68 14.96 -8.95
C MET A 291 -0.59 13.89 -8.72
N LEU A 292 -0.83 12.93 -7.79
CA LEU A 292 0.09 11.79 -7.60
C LEU A 292 0.23 10.96 -8.87
N MET A 293 -0.87 10.74 -9.62
CA MET A 293 -0.83 9.95 -10.86
C MET A 293 -0.02 10.62 -11.96
N VAL A 294 0.05 11.95 -11.96
CA VAL A 294 0.78 12.72 -12.97
C VAL A 294 2.25 12.90 -12.60
N HIS A 295 2.55 13.19 -11.33
CA HIS A 295 3.88 13.67 -10.94
C HIS A 295 4.67 12.70 -10.03
N GLU A 296 3.98 11.80 -9.33
CA GLU A 296 4.61 10.93 -8.34
C GLU A 296 4.54 9.44 -8.68
N LYS A 297 3.66 9.04 -9.62
CA LYS A 297 3.57 7.64 -10.03
C LYS A 297 4.84 7.23 -10.78
N ASN A 298 5.57 6.29 -10.22
CA ASN A 298 6.82 5.78 -10.78
C ASN A 298 6.65 4.53 -11.67
N LEU A 299 7.73 4.03 -12.24
CA LEU A 299 7.74 2.90 -13.17
C LEU A 299 7.21 1.59 -12.56
N LEU A 300 7.31 1.43 -11.24
CA LEU A 300 6.83 0.26 -10.51
C LEU A 300 5.33 0.31 -10.19
N SER A 301 4.65 1.37 -10.63
CA SER A 301 3.24 1.64 -10.30
C SER A 301 3.00 1.91 -8.80
N SER A 302 4.02 2.43 -8.13
CA SER A 302 3.98 3.04 -6.81
C SER A 302 4.12 4.55 -6.93
N VAL A 303 4.28 5.23 -5.81
CA VAL A 303 4.53 6.66 -5.72
C VAL A 303 5.74 6.94 -4.85
N ALA A 304 6.24 8.16 -4.89
CA ALA A 304 7.36 8.65 -4.10
C ALA A 304 8.70 7.97 -4.39
N PHE A 305 9.76 8.59 -3.90
CA PHE A 305 11.10 8.02 -3.82
C PHE A 305 11.47 7.84 -2.36
N ASN A 306 11.66 6.59 -1.92
CA ASN A 306 12.03 6.26 -0.54
C ASN A 306 11.17 7.00 0.50
N ASP A 307 9.82 6.92 0.31
CA ASP A 307 8.81 7.49 1.20
C ASP A 307 8.82 9.03 1.28
N VAL A 308 9.29 9.71 0.22
CA VAL A 308 9.20 11.17 0.09
C VAL A 308 8.72 11.55 -1.31
N PHE A 309 7.71 12.42 -1.39
CA PHE A 309 7.26 13.00 -2.64
C PHE A 309 8.26 14.03 -3.16
N GLY A 310 8.55 13.98 -4.46
CA GLY A 310 9.52 14.87 -5.09
C GLY A 310 9.62 14.69 -6.59
N ASP A 311 8.47 14.53 -7.28
CA ASP A 311 8.39 14.29 -8.73
C ASP A 311 8.92 12.90 -9.15
N ALA A 312 8.62 11.86 -8.39
CA ALA A 312 9.12 10.49 -8.62
C ALA A 312 8.72 9.89 -9.98
N ALA A 313 7.73 10.45 -10.68
CA ALA A 313 7.34 10.03 -12.02
C ALA A 313 8.44 10.25 -13.07
N TYR A 314 9.39 11.14 -12.79
CA TYR A 314 10.46 11.52 -13.71
C TYR A 314 11.80 10.85 -13.40
N ASP A 315 11.80 9.90 -12.45
CA ASP A 315 13.00 9.26 -11.96
C ASP A 315 13.08 7.78 -12.38
N LEU A 316 14.18 7.37 -13.02
CA LEU A 316 14.45 5.98 -13.36
C LEU A 316 14.81 5.11 -12.16
N ASN A 317 15.44 5.69 -11.16
CA ASN A 317 15.93 4.97 -9.99
C ASN A 317 14.85 4.81 -8.94
N CYS A 318 13.68 4.34 -9.35
CA CYS A 318 12.61 4.11 -8.41
C CYS A 318 13.07 3.24 -7.25
N MET A 319 12.89 3.77 -6.06
CA MET A 319 13.04 3.06 -4.80
C MET A 319 11.78 3.33 -3.98
N SER A 320 10.80 2.44 -4.10
CA SER A 320 9.49 2.64 -3.46
C SER A 320 9.39 1.83 -2.18
N GLU A 321 8.95 2.48 -1.12
CA GLU A 321 8.64 1.79 0.13
C GLU A 321 7.30 1.03 0.00
N PRO A 322 7.21 -0.24 0.43
CA PRO A 322 5.96 -1.01 0.41
C PRO A 322 4.81 -0.35 1.18
N CYS A 323 5.10 0.43 2.22
CA CYS A 323 4.06 1.19 2.92
C CYS A 323 3.38 2.21 2.01
N ASP A 324 4.12 2.87 1.12
CA ASP A 324 3.57 3.82 0.14
C ASP A 324 2.64 3.13 -0.86
N VAL A 325 3.08 1.95 -1.37
CA VAL A 325 2.26 1.12 -2.25
C VAL A 325 0.92 0.77 -1.60
N ILE A 326 0.99 0.24 -0.37
CA ILE A 326 -0.21 -0.18 0.38
C ILE A 326 -1.14 1.01 0.63
N HIS A 327 -0.58 2.19 0.94
CA HIS A 327 -1.40 3.35 1.23
C HIS A 327 -2.01 3.97 -0.02
N LEU A 328 -1.27 4.00 -1.14
CA LEU A 328 -1.79 4.40 -2.44
C LEU A 328 -2.97 3.51 -2.87
N MET A 329 -2.81 2.18 -2.74
CA MET A 329 -3.88 1.23 -3.03
C MET A 329 -5.10 1.45 -2.12
N ARG A 330 -4.88 1.71 -0.83
CA ARG A 330 -5.97 2.03 0.10
C ARG A 330 -6.69 3.32 -0.29
N LEU A 331 -5.95 4.37 -0.65
CA LEU A 331 -6.54 5.63 -1.06
C LEU A 331 -7.36 5.47 -2.34
N ALA A 332 -6.84 4.74 -3.34
CA ALA A 332 -7.57 4.40 -4.55
C ALA A 332 -8.85 3.60 -4.24
N HIS A 333 -8.75 2.59 -3.37
CA HIS A 333 -9.89 1.78 -2.93
C HIS A 333 -10.97 2.64 -2.24
N GLU A 334 -10.59 3.51 -1.29
CA GLU A 334 -11.54 4.37 -0.57
C GLU A 334 -12.23 5.37 -1.51
N LEU A 335 -11.49 5.96 -2.44
CA LEU A 335 -12.04 6.84 -3.48
C LEU A 335 -13.01 6.08 -4.40
N PHE A 336 -12.66 4.85 -4.79
CA PHE A 336 -13.56 4.00 -5.58
C PHE A 336 -14.86 3.67 -4.84
N LEU A 337 -14.78 3.31 -3.56
CA LEU A 337 -15.98 3.04 -2.76
C LEU A 337 -16.94 4.24 -2.70
N ILE A 338 -16.40 5.44 -2.63
CA ILE A 338 -17.20 6.68 -2.55
C ILE A 338 -17.75 7.08 -3.92
N THR A 339 -16.91 7.04 -4.95
CA THR A 339 -17.22 7.66 -6.26
C THR A 339 -17.75 6.68 -7.31
N GLY A 340 -17.26 5.43 -7.27
CA GLY A 340 -17.48 4.43 -8.32
C GLY A 340 -16.66 4.68 -9.60
N ASP A 341 -15.71 5.62 -9.59
CA ASP A 341 -14.89 5.94 -10.75
C ASP A 341 -13.83 4.87 -10.97
N VAL A 342 -13.87 4.24 -12.14
CA VAL A 342 -13.01 3.11 -12.53
C VAL A 342 -11.52 3.45 -12.54
N LYS A 343 -11.15 4.73 -12.73
CA LYS A 343 -9.73 5.17 -12.75
C LYS A 343 -8.97 4.75 -11.49
N TYR A 344 -9.65 4.72 -10.35
CA TYR A 344 -9.04 4.30 -9.09
C TYR A 344 -8.74 2.79 -9.06
N MET A 345 -9.62 1.97 -9.64
CA MET A 345 -9.37 0.54 -9.76
C MET A 345 -8.33 0.19 -10.83
N ASP A 346 -8.19 1.01 -11.87
CA ASP A 346 -7.12 0.86 -12.85
C ASP A 346 -5.73 1.12 -12.22
N GLN A 347 -5.62 2.11 -11.34
CA GLN A 347 -4.38 2.34 -10.59
C GLN A 347 -4.16 1.25 -9.54
N PHE A 348 -5.23 0.83 -8.87
CA PHE A 348 -5.17 -0.26 -7.90
C PHE A 348 -4.61 -1.55 -8.53
N GLU A 349 -5.11 -1.92 -9.71
CA GLU A 349 -4.61 -3.06 -10.49
C GLU A 349 -3.12 -2.95 -10.80
N ASP A 350 -2.70 -1.81 -11.36
CA ASP A 350 -1.29 -1.57 -11.69
C ASP A 350 -0.39 -1.73 -10.45
N SER A 351 -0.80 -1.17 -9.31
CA SER A 351 -0.04 -1.26 -8.07
C SER A 351 -0.01 -2.69 -7.51
N ALA A 352 -1.14 -3.39 -7.56
CA ALA A 352 -1.26 -4.73 -7.02
C ALA A 352 -0.35 -5.72 -7.74
N TYR A 353 -0.50 -5.86 -9.06
CA TYR A 353 0.21 -6.86 -9.85
C TYR A 353 1.71 -6.57 -10.04
N ASN A 354 2.15 -5.35 -9.77
CA ASN A 354 3.57 -4.99 -9.85
C ASN A 354 4.15 -4.74 -8.45
N ALA A 355 3.85 -3.60 -7.84
CA ALA A 355 4.53 -3.16 -6.63
C ALA A 355 4.17 -3.96 -5.37
N LEU A 356 2.88 -4.29 -5.14
CA LEU A 356 2.47 -5.00 -3.92
C LEU A 356 3.05 -6.42 -3.87
N PHE A 357 2.80 -7.22 -4.91
CA PHE A 357 3.27 -8.62 -4.91
C PHE A 357 4.79 -8.74 -5.10
N ALA A 358 5.48 -7.72 -5.62
CA ALA A 358 6.94 -7.65 -5.58
C ALA A 358 7.49 -7.32 -4.18
N SER A 359 6.65 -6.78 -3.29
CA SER A 359 7.06 -6.38 -1.93
C SER A 359 7.13 -7.52 -0.93
N ILE A 360 6.49 -8.66 -1.20
CA ILE A 360 6.51 -9.85 -0.33
C ILE A 360 7.56 -10.84 -0.82
N PHE A 361 8.17 -11.59 0.10
CA PHE A 361 9.09 -12.65 -0.27
C PHE A 361 8.45 -14.03 -0.14
N LYS A 362 8.94 -14.97 -0.96
CA LYS A 362 8.40 -16.35 -1.04
C LYS A 362 8.52 -17.16 0.24
N ASP A 363 9.34 -16.71 1.20
CA ASP A 363 9.44 -17.32 2.51
C ASP A 363 8.25 -17.02 3.43
N GLY A 364 7.39 -16.07 3.04
CA GLY A 364 6.25 -15.62 3.82
C GLY A 364 6.58 -14.86 5.12
N LEU A 365 7.85 -14.74 5.47
CA LEU A 365 8.31 -14.15 6.73
C LEU A 365 8.71 -12.69 6.58
N TRP A 366 9.33 -12.36 5.46
CA TRP A 366 9.90 -11.06 5.19
C TRP A 366 9.39 -10.44 3.90
N GLY A 367 9.67 -9.17 3.71
CA GLY A 367 9.38 -8.43 2.51
C GLY A 367 10.45 -7.39 2.23
N ALA A 368 10.26 -6.64 1.17
CA ALA A 368 11.12 -5.52 0.84
C ALA A 368 10.93 -4.37 1.84
N ARG A 369 12.01 -3.68 2.19
CA ARG A 369 11.98 -2.33 2.72
C ARG A 369 11.78 -1.33 1.57
N ALA A 370 12.44 -1.61 0.44
CA ALA A 370 12.25 -0.85 -0.78
C ALA A 370 12.32 -1.78 -2.00
N ILE A 371 11.32 -1.68 -2.86
CA ILE A 371 11.32 -2.30 -4.19
C ILE A 371 12.05 -1.41 -5.18
N ARG A 372 12.70 -2.01 -6.17
CA ARG A 372 13.60 -1.34 -7.11
C ARG A 372 13.36 -1.75 -8.54
N THR A 373 13.90 -0.98 -9.47
CA THR A 373 13.80 -1.22 -10.92
C THR A 373 14.87 -2.17 -11.45
N ALA A 374 16.00 -2.26 -10.74
CA ALA A 374 17.10 -3.15 -11.11
C ALA A 374 17.93 -3.55 -9.89
N GLY A 375 18.75 -4.57 -10.04
CA GLY A 375 19.62 -5.08 -9.01
C GLY A 375 18.90 -6.02 -8.06
N ARG A 376 18.65 -5.60 -6.83
CA ARG A 376 17.99 -6.37 -5.75
C ARG A 376 17.03 -5.47 -5.00
N HIS A 377 15.95 -6.04 -4.47
CA HIS A 377 15.15 -5.33 -3.47
C HIS A 377 15.91 -5.18 -2.16
N HIS A 378 15.65 -4.08 -1.46
CA HIS A 378 16.08 -3.96 -0.07
C HIS A 378 15.23 -4.84 0.82
N VAL A 379 15.88 -5.65 1.64
CA VAL A 379 15.20 -6.50 2.62
C VAL A 379 14.87 -5.68 3.86
N ALA A 380 13.62 -5.78 4.32
CA ALA A 380 13.21 -5.21 5.60
C ALA A 380 13.69 -6.12 6.74
N ARG A 381 14.78 -5.77 7.43
CA ARG A 381 15.35 -6.59 8.52
C ARG A 381 15.22 -5.90 9.87
N ILE A 382 16.03 -4.88 10.11
CA ILE A 382 16.10 -4.18 11.39
C ILE A 382 15.55 -2.76 11.24
N GLN A 383 14.69 -2.36 12.15
CA GLN A 383 14.22 -0.98 12.24
C GLN A 383 14.03 -0.59 13.71
N ALA A 384 14.55 0.57 14.10
CA ALA A 384 14.44 1.07 15.47
C ALA A 384 14.93 0.05 16.52
N ASP A 385 16.05 -0.60 16.25
CA ASP A 385 16.69 -1.64 17.08
C ASP A 385 15.82 -2.90 17.31
N MET A 386 14.73 -3.08 16.56
CA MET A 386 13.93 -4.29 16.56
C MET A 386 14.41 -5.27 15.49
N LEU A 387 14.62 -6.53 15.89
CA LEU A 387 15.22 -7.56 15.04
C LEU A 387 14.17 -8.33 14.21
N HIS A 388 12.91 -8.30 14.64
CA HIS A 388 11.84 -9.11 14.08
C HIS A 388 10.69 -8.27 13.52
N ASN A 389 10.77 -6.94 13.58
CA ASN A 389 9.75 -6.01 13.13
C ASN A 389 10.30 -4.94 12.20
N HIS A 390 9.46 -4.57 11.24
CA HIS A 390 9.67 -3.45 10.33
C HIS A 390 8.32 -2.89 9.89
N CYS A 391 8.20 -1.58 9.71
CA CYS A 391 6.94 -0.94 9.32
C CYS A 391 6.31 -1.59 8.07
N CYS A 392 7.13 -1.92 7.07
CA CYS A 392 6.67 -2.53 5.82
C CYS A 392 6.10 -3.92 6.03
N VAL A 393 6.87 -4.85 6.63
CA VAL A 393 6.42 -6.25 6.78
C VAL A 393 5.18 -6.40 7.64
N ASN A 394 5.01 -5.52 8.66
CA ASN A 394 3.81 -5.54 9.50
C ASN A 394 2.59 -4.91 8.81
N ASN A 395 2.80 -4.15 7.74
CA ASN A 395 1.73 -3.52 6.94
C ASN A 395 1.33 -4.35 5.71
N LEU A 396 2.21 -5.20 5.19
CA LEU A 396 1.96 -5.99 3.97
C LEU A 396 0.68 -6.83 4.04
N PRO A 397 0.32 -7.53 5.14
CA PRO A 397 -0.94 -8.28 5.20
C PRO A 397 -2.18 -7.41 4.98
N ARG A 398 -2.15 -6.13 5.38
CA ARG A 398 -3.26 -5.19 5.11
C ARG A 398 -3.41 -4.92 3.62
N GLY A 399 -2.30 -4.76 2.89
CA GLY A 399 -2.30 -4.56 1.44
C GLY A 399 -2.81 -5.79 0.70
N LEU A 400 -2.36 -6.97 1.07
CA LEU A 400 -2.79 -8.25 0.49
C LEU A 400 -4.29 -8.49 0.69
N LEU A 401 -4.80 -8.23 1.88
CA LEU A 401 -6.23 -8.38 2.17
C LEU A 401 -7.08 -7.26 1.58
N ASN A 402 -6.51 -6.08 1.35
CA ASN A 402 -7.16 -5.04 0.56
C ASN A 402 -7.29 -5.45 -0.92
N PHE A 403 -6.30 -6.17 -1.48
CA PHE A 403 -6.43 -6.76 -2.80
C PHE A 403 -7.56 -7.80 -2.83
N ALA A 404 -7.64 -8.72 -1.86
CA ALA A 404 -8.67 -9.74 -1.81
C ALA A 404 -10.09 -9.16 -1.80
N GLU A 405 -10.37 -8.18 -0.93
CA GLU A 405 -11.69 -7.53 -0.83
C GLU A 405 -12.04 -6.62 -2.02
N SER A 406 -11.04 -6.28 -2.85
CA SER A 406 -11.23 -5.45 -4.05
C SER A 406 -11.55 -6.25 -5.30
N CYS A 407 -11.32 -7.57 -5.30
CA CYS A 407 -11.55 -8.40 -6.49
C CYS A 407 -13.02 -8.35 -6.93
N VAL A 408 -13.93 -8.50 -5.99
CA VAL A 408 -15.38 -8.44 -6.24
C VAL A 408 -16.01 -7.58 -5.15
N MET A 409 -16.82 -6.62 -5.55
CA MET A 409 -17.54 -5.69 -4.68
C MET A 409 -19.01 -5.63 -5.04
N SER A 410 -19.82 -4.93 -4.26
CA SER A 410 -21.24 -4.81 -4.52
C SER A 410 -21.83 -3.49 -4.04
N ASP A 411 -22.99 -3.14 -4.55
CA ASP A 411 -23.91 -2.21 -3.92
C ASP A 411 -25.25 -2.90 -3.64
N ASN A 412 -26.35 -2.16 -3.58
CA ASN A 412 -27.66 -2.72 -3.24
C ASN A 412 -28.23 -3.68 -4.29
N ASP A 413 -27.87 -3.54 -5.56
CA ASP A 413 -28.42 -4.31 -6.68
C ASP A 413 -27.38 -4.72 -7.74
N THR A 414 -26.13 -4.27 -7.58
CA THR A 414 -25.08 -4.42 -8.57
C THR A 414 -23.86 -5.18 -7.99
N LEU A 415 -23.35 -6.10 -8.76
CA LEU A 415 -22.08 -6.80 -8.53
C LEU A 415 -20.98 -6.16 -9.40
N TYR A 416 -19.86 -5.78 -8.80
CA TYR A 416 -18.69 -5.23 -9.49
C TYR A 416 -17.57 -6.27 -9.49
N VAL A 417 -17.20 -6.75 -10.67
CA VAL A 417 -16.03 -7.63 -10.86
C VAL A 417 -14.86 -6.76 -11.32
N ASN A 418 -13.93 -6.48 -10.42
CA ASN A 418 -12.85 -5.54 -10.64
C ASN A 418 -11.53 -6.21 -11.03
N MET A 419 -11.24 -7.39 -10.48
CA MET A 419 -10.03 -8.17 -10.75
C MET A 419 -10.42 -9.57 -11.18
N TYR A 420 -9.60 -10.18 -12.05
CA TYR A 420 -9.91 -11.47 -12.66
C TYR A 420 -8.94 -12.59 -12.22
N SER A 421 -8.20 -12.39 -11.14
CA SER A 421 -7.47 -13.46 -10.47
C SER A 421 -8.44 -14.52 -9.98
N THR A 422 -8.00 -15.77 -9.87
CA THR A 422 -8.80 -16.87 -9.34
C THR A 422 -9.43 -16.46 -8.00
N PHE A 423 -10.76 -16.63 -7.90
CA PHE A 423 -11.54 -16.13 -6.77
C PHE A 423 -12.76 -17.02 -6.53
N ASP A 424 -13.10 -17.20 -5.27
CA ASP A 424 -14.35 -17.84 -4.84
C ASP A 424 -14.92 -17.03 -3.67
N GLY A 425 -16.22 -16.71 -3.73
CA GLY A 425 -16.84 -15.93 -2.67
C GLY A 425 -18.35 -15.85 -2.70
N SER A 426 -18.91 -15.58 -1.53
CA SER A 426 -20.33 -15.34 -1.32
C SER A 426 -20.54 -13.85 -1.04
N ILE A 427 -21.06 -13.12 -2.02
CA ILE A 427 -21.19 -11.66 -1.99
C ILE A 427 -22.62 -11.27 -1.65
N LYS A 428 -22.76 -10.45 -0.61
CA LYS A 428 -24.05 -9.90 -0.21
C LYS A 428 -24.47 -8.77 -1.15
N ILE A 429 -25.65 -8.86 -1.73
CA ILE A 429 -26.25 -7.85 -2.61
C ILE A 429 -27.67 -7.57 -2.10
N GLY A 430 -27.89 -6.39 -1.52
CA GLY A 430 -29.14 -6.09 -0.85
C GLY A 430 -29.45 -7.12 0.26
N ASN A 431 -30.54 -7.87 0.10
CA ASN A 431 -30.99 -8.86 1.08
C ASN A 431 -30.68 -10.32 0.70
N HIS A 432 -29.92 -10.57 -0.35
CA HIS A 432 -29.57 -11.93 -0.80
C HIS A 432 -28.05 -12.05 -1.00
N THR A 433 -27.61 -13.27 -1.23
CA THR A 433 -26.20 -13.60 -1.43
C THR A 433 -26.04 -14.25 -2.80
N VAL A 434 -25.06 -13.77 -3.57
CA VAL A 434 -24.66 -14.34 -4.86
C VAL A 434 -23.31 -15.00 -4.69
N ASN A 435 -23.18 -16.26 -5.11
CA ASN A 435 -21.91 -16.93 -5.17
C ASN A 435 -21.20 -16.56 -6.47
N VAL A 436 -19.97 -16.14 -6.34
CA VAL A 436 -19.10 -15.69 -7.44
C VAL A 436 -17.87 -16.56 -7.48
N LYS A 437 -17.63 -17.20 -8.62
CA LYS A 437 -16.38 -17.91 -8.89
C LYS A 437 -15.71 -17.30 -10.11
N ILE A 438 -14.43 -17.01 -10.00
CA ILE A 438 -13.60 -16.56 -11.13
C ILE A 438 -12.53 -17.62 -11.35
N ASP A 439 -12.53 -18.21 -12.53
CA ASP A 439 -11.51 -19.16 -12.99
C ASP A 439 -10.62 -18.45 -14.03
N GLY A 440 -9.29 -18.46 -13.78
CA GLY A 440 -8.29 -17.88 -14.66
C GLY A 440 -7.01 -17.54 -13.91
N ASP A 441 -5.87 -17.57 -14.61
CA ASP A 441 -4.57 -17.13 -14.07
C ASP A 441 -4.27 -15.68 -14.49
N TYR A 442 -5.31 -14.83 -14.55
CA TYR A 442 -5.13 -13.41 -14.88
C TYR A 442 -4.22 -12.72 -13.82
N PRO A 443 -3.28 -11.85 -14.22
CA PRO A 443 -2.96 -11.37 -15.57
C PRO A 443 -1.96 -12.25 -16.36
N ALA A 444 -1.57 -13.41 -15.84
CA ALA A 444 -0.66 -14.33 -16.57
C ALA A 444 -1.31 -14.95 -17.81
N THR A 445 -2.64 -15.11 -17.80
CA THR A 445 -3.46 -15.47 -18.98
C THR A 445 -4.27 -14.28 -19.47
N ASP A 446 -4.66 -14.34 -20.73
CA ASP A 446 -5.40 -13.27 -21.41
C ASP A 446 -6.92 -13.51 -21.39
N ASN A 447 -7.39 -14.36 -20.48
CA ASN A 447 -8.80 -14.71 -20.33
C ASN A 447 -9.20 -14.93 -18.88
N ALA A 448 -10.50 -14.85 -18.63
CA ALA A 448 -11.11 -15.21 -17.35
C ALA A 448 -12.53 -15.70 -17.56
N LYS A 449 -12.99 -16.56 -16.67
CA LYS A 449 -14.37 -17.04 -16.63
C LYS A 449 -15.01 -16.69 -15.29
N VAL A 450 -16.11 -15.95 -15.32
CA VAL A 450 -16.91 -15.58 -14.15
C VAL A 450 -18.16 -16.46 -14.12
N THR A 451 -18.35 -17.21 -13.05
CA THR A 451 -19.52 -18.04 -12.81
C THR A 451 -20.30 -17.47 -11.63
N LEU A 452 -21.55 -17.15 -11.86
CA LEU A 452 -22.48 -16.60 -10.87
C LEU A 452 -23.57 -17.63 -10.56
N SER A 453 -23.95 -17.76 -9.29
CA SER A 453 -25.04 -18.64 -8.86
C SER A 453 -25.75 -18.09 -7.62
N GLY A 454 -26.96 -18.60 -7.35
CA GLY A 454 -27.80 -18.12 -6.24
C GLY A 454 -28.47 -16.78 -6.52
N ILE A 455 -28.62 -16.41 -7.78
CA ILE A 455 -29.24 -15.14 -8.19
C ILE A 455 -30.77 -15.25 -7.98
N LEU A 456 -31.33 -14.28 -7.28
CA LEU A 456 -32.77 -14.16 -7.03
C LEU A 456 -33.27 -12.89 -7.71
N GLY A 457 -34.07 -13.07 -8.77
CA GLY A 457 -34.61 -11.96 -9.56
C GLY A 457 -33.58 -11.39 -10.56
N THR A 458 -33.49 -10.08 -10.64
CA THR A 458 -32.58 -9.38 -11.56
C THR A 458 -31.32 -8.97 -10.83
N LEU A 459 -30.17 -9.27 -11.40
CA LEU A 459 -28.83 -8.85 -10.92
C LEU A 459 -28.17 -7.99 -12.00
N HIS A 460 -27.72 -6.80 -11.61
CA HIS A 460 -26.81 -6.01 -12.43
C HIS A 460 -25.38 -6.42 -12.16
N VAL A 461 -24.59 -6.62 -13.20
CA VAL A 461 -23.17 -6.97 -13.10
C VAL A 461 -22.35 -5.96 -13.90
N LYS A 462 -21.38 -5.34 -13.27
CA LYS A 462 -20.39 -4.46 -13.89
C LYS A 462 -19.06 -5.19 -13.96
N LEU A 463 -18.65 -5.51 -15.18
CA LEU A 463 -17.35 -6.12 -15.45
C LEU A 463 -16.36 -5.01 -15.79
N ARG A 464 -15.31 -4.85 -14.98
CA ARG A 464 -14.26 -3.85 -15.29
C ARG A 464 -13.43 -4.32 -16.48
N ILE A 465 -13.43 -3.51 -17.53
CA ILE A 465 -12.56 -3.69 -18.69
C ILE A 465 -11.31 -2.84 -18.46
N PRO A 466 -10.13 -3.48 -18.29
CA PRO A 466 -8.91 -2.76 -17.94
C PRO A 466 -8.52 -1.72 -18.99
N ARG A 467 -7.98 -0.58 -18.53
CA ARG A 467 -7.57 0.53 -19.41
C ARG A 467 -6.51 0.16 -20.45
N TRP A 468 -5.75 -0.89 -20.22
CA TRP A 468 -4.72 -1.36 -21.14
C TRP A 468 -5.26 -2.27 -22.25
N SER A 469 -6.44 -2.91 -22.08
CA SER A 469 -7.01 -3.80 -23.11
C SER A 469 -7.39 -3.02 -24.36
N ASN A 470 -6.84 -3.42 -25.49
CA ASN A 470 -7.16 -2.78 -26.78
C ASN A 470 -8.55 -3.19 -27.25
N ARG A 471 -8.91 -4.44 -26.98
CA ARG A 471 -10.21 -5.02 -27.31
C ARG A 471 -10.50 -6.13 -26.31
N THR A 472 -11.68 -6.11 -25.75
CA THR A 472 -12.17 -7.19 -24.89
C THR A 472 -13.41 -7.79 -25.50
N THR A 473 -13.44 -9.12 -25.60
CA THR A 473 -14.64 -9.86 -25.97
C THR A 473 -15.27 -10.45 -24.72
N VAL A 474 -16.54 -10.14 -24.49
CA VAL A 474 -17.35 -10.70 -23.42
C VAL A 474 -18.35 -11.67 -24.03
N THR A 475 -18.34 -12.93 -23.58
CA THR A 475 -19.24 -13.98 -24.07
C THR A 475 -20.23 -14.36 -22.99
N ILE A 476 -21.54 -14.26 -23.29
CA ILE A 476 -22.64 -14.58 -22.37
C ILE A 476 -23.64 -15.41 -23.12
N GLY A 477 -23.98 -16.61 -22.61
CA GLY A 477 -24.96 -17.51 -23.27
C GLY A 477 -24.57 -17.91 -24.70
N GLY A 478 -23.31 -17.84 -25.06
CA GLY A 478 -22.78 -18.09 -26.39
C GLY A 478 -22.80 -16.89 -27.33
N GLU A 479 -23.29 -15.72 -26.90
CA GLU A 479 -23.25 -14.47 -27.65
C GLU A 479 -21.97 -13.70 -27.33
N HIS A 480 -21.31 -13.14 -28.37
CA HIS A 480 -20.10 -12.38 -28.25
C HIS A 480 -20.37 -10.88 -28.32
N HIS A 481 -19.88 -10.14 -27.34
CA HIS A 481 -20.00 -8.69 -27.24
C HIS A 481 -18.59 -8.06 -27.21
N SER A 482 -18.41 -6.99 -27.98
CA SER A 482 -17.21 -6.16 -27.83
C SER A 482 -17.40 -5.19 -26.67
N ALA A 483 -16.44 -5.13 -25.77
CA ALA A 483 -16.49 -4.29 -24.58
C ALA A 483 -15.40 -3.21 -24.61
N ASP A 484 -15.81 -1.97 -24.39
CA ASP A 484 -14.91 -0.83 -24.25
C ASP A 484 -14.34 -0.73 -22.83
N LYS A 485 -13.23 0.01 -22.68
CA LYS A 485 -12.58 0.29 -21.40
C LYS A 485 -13.55 0.94 -20.41
N GLY A 486 -13.42 0.60 -19.13
CA GLY A 486 -14.31 1.08 -18.07
C GLY A 486 -15.14 -0.05 -17.48
N PHE A 487 -16.46 0.07 -17.49
CA PHE A 487 -17.36 -0.99 -17.07
C PHE A 487 -18.25 -1.45 -18.23
N PHE A 488 -18.32 -2.77 -18.40
CA PHE A 488 -19.29 -3.41 -19.27
C PHE A 488 -20.46 -3.90 -18.41
N ASP A 489 -21.68 -3.44 -18.73
CA ASP A 489 -22.89 -3.73 -17.98
C ASP A 489 -23.57 -5.00 -18.49
N VAL A 490 -23.90 -5.92 -17.58
CA VAL A 490 -24.63 -7.15 -17.86
C VAL A 490 -25.85 -7.22 -16.94
N VAL A 491 -27.01 -7.59 -17.49
CA VAL A 491 -28.21 -7.84 -16.70
C VAL A 491 -28.50 -9.35 -16.71
N VAL A 492 -28.46 -9.97 -15.53
CA VAL A 492 -28.67 -11.39 -15.35
C VAL A 492 -30.05 -11.60 -14.70
N THR A 493 -30.90 -12.42 -15.34
CA THR A 493 -32.25 -12.76 -14.86
C THR A 493 -32.43 -14.24 -14.58
N THR A 494 -31.35 -15.04 -14.79
CA THR A 494 -31.34 -16.47 -14.54
C THR A 494 -30.69 -16.80 -13.20
N PRO A 495 -31.03 -17.89 -12.51
CA PRO A 495 -30.45 -18.27 -11.23
C PRO A 495 -28.93 -18.49 -11.28
N THR A 496 -28.40 -18.77 -12.48
CA THR A 496 -26.97 -18.97 -12.74
C THR A 496 -26.59 -18.26 -14.03
N CYS A 497 -25.34 -17.79 -14.12
CA CYS A 497 -24.77 -17.18 -15.32
C CYS A 497 -23.30 -17.51 -15.45
N GLU A 498 -22.84 -17.82 -16.66
CA GLU A 498 -21.43 -17.93 -17.00
C GLU A 498 -21.07 -16.81 -17.97
N ILE A 499 -19.98 -16.10 -17.66
CA ILE A 499 -19.45 -15.00 -18.47
C ILE A 499 -17.98 -15.29 -18.73
N SER A 500 -17.59 -15.36 -20.00
CA SER A 500 -16.19 -15.49 -20.37
C SER A 500 -15.66 -14.16 -20.91
N LEU A 501 -14.45 -13.80 -20.54
CA LEU A 501 -13.76 -12.63 -21.02
C LEU A 501 -12.47 -13.04 -21.72
N GLU A 502 -12.23 -12.44 -22.89
CA GLU A 502 -10.99 -12.55 -23.63
C GLU A 502 -10.41 -11.14 -23.79
N PHE A 503 -9.25 -10.90 -23.21
CA PHE A 503 -8.55 -9.62 -23.26
C PHE A 503 -7.53 -9.61 -24.39
N ASP A 504 -7.22 -8.43 -24.89
CA ASP A 504 -6.14 -8.20 -25.87
C ASP A 504 -5.05 -7.33 -25.23
N PRO A 505 -4.20 -7.91 -24.36
CA PRO A 505 -3.14 -7.17 -23.67
C PRO A 505 -1.99 -6.85 -24.63
N PRO A 506 -1.75 -5.55 -24.93
CA PRO A 506 -0.63 -5.17 -25.76
C PRO A 506 0.70 -5.45 -25.03
N VAL A 507 1.71 -5.87 -25.77
CA VAL A 507 3.10 -5.76 -25.35
C VAL A 507 3.62 -4.41 -25.80
N THR A 508 3.84 -3.50 -24.87
CA THR A 508 4.28 -2.13 -25.12
C THR A 508 5.74 -1.95 -24.75
N VAL A 509 6.48 -1.29 -25.64
CA VAL A 509 7.85 -0.83 -25.40
C VAL A 509 7.79 0.67 -25.18
N THR A 510 8.29 1.14 -24.03
CA THR A 510 8.25 2.55 -23.65
C THR A 510 9.65 3.02 -23.32
N GLU A 511 10.12 4.07 -24.02
CA GLU A 511 11.37 4.74 -23.66
C GLU A 511 11.20 5.46 -22.32
N VAL A 512 12.20 5.31 -21.46
CA VAL A 512 12.29 5.99 -20.18
C VAL A 512 13.63 6.71 -20.12
N LEU A 513 13.62 7.93 -19.56
CA LEU A 513 14.81 8.76 -19.44
C LEU A 513 15.29 8.75 -18.01
N SER A 514 16.56 8.42 -17.80
CA SER A 514 17.21 8.68 -16.53
C SER A 514 17.56 10.15 -16.42
N HIS A 515 17.04 10.81 -15.42
CA HIS A 515 17.44 12.15 -15.04
C HIS A 515 18.44 12.18 -13.89
N GLN A 516 18.77 11.02 -13.32
CA GLN A 516 19.69 10.95 -12.21
C GLN A 516 21.06 10.47 -12.68
N THR A 517 22.02 11.38 -12.60
CA THR A 517 23.43 11.01 -12.45
C THR A 517 23.66 10.67 -10.96
N LEU A 518 24.69 9.90 -10.65
CA LEU A 518 25.11 9.72 -9.24
C LEU A 518 25.44 11.03 -8.53
N GLY A 519 25.77 12.07 -9.28
CA GLY A 519 25.93 13.41 -8.74
C GLY A 519 24.64 13.93 -8.12
N ASP A 520 23.49 13.66 -8.74
CA ASP A 520 22.17 14.07 -8.22
C ASP A 520 21.72 13.23 -7.01
N LEU A 521 22.23 11.99 -6.89
CA LEU A 521 22.10 11.17 -5.70
C LEU A 521 23.16 11.46 -4.63
N ALA A 522 24.21 12.24 -4.94
CA ALA A 522 25.31 12.50 -4.01
C ALA A 522 24.84 13.27 -2.77
N TRP A 523 23.87 14.18 -2.91
CA TRP A 523 23.27 14.88 -1.78
C TRP A 523 22.41 13.94 -0.91
N GLU A 524 21.74 12.96 -1.51
CA GLU A 524 21.10 11.87 -0.78
C GLU A 524 22.14 10.94 -0.15
N LYS A 525 23.24 10.68 -0.84
CA LYS A 525 24.36 9.89 -0.34
C LYS A 525 24.88 10.41 1.00
N GLU A 526 25.19 11.70 1.09
CA GLU A 526 25.66 12.31 2.35
C GLU A 526 24.61 12.22 3.46
N ARG A 527 23.35 12.28 3.10
CA ARG A 527 22.22 12.26 4.03
C ARG A 527 21.84 10.86 4.52
N TRP A 528 22.00 9.82 3.70
CA TRP A 528 21.62 8.44 4.02
C TRP A 528 22.75 7.59 4.56
N ILE A 529 23.97 7.82 4.16
CA ILE A 529 25.18 7.13 4.69
C ILE A 529 25.31 7.33 6.20
N SER A 530 24.80 8.44 6.74
CA SER A 530 24.81 8.70 8.17
C SER A 530 23.74 7.91 8.97
N ARG A 531 22.88 7.13 8.32
CA ARG A 531 21.63 6.65 8.95
C ARG A 531 21.53 5.16 9.23
N SER A 532 22.20 4.27 8.54
CA SER A 532 22.17 2.83 8.87
C SER A 532 23.17 2.01 8.06
N ASP A 533 23.57 0.85 8.62
CA ASP A 533 24.38 -0.17 7.94
C ASP A 533 23.70 -0.71 6.67
N ASP A 534 22.35 -0.77 6.64
CA ASP A 534 21.58 -1.20 5.48
C ASP A 534 21.69 -0.26 4.29
N THR A 535 21.76 1.04 4.54
CA THR A 535 22.02 2.04 3.49
C THR A 535 23.44 1.94 2.96
N HIS A 536 24.38 1.55 3.78
CA HIS A 536 25.77 1.36 3.37
C HIS A 536 25.90 0.22 2.34
N GLU A 537 25.21 -0.89 2.52
CA GLU A 537 25.15 -1.96 1.52
C GLU A 537 24.49 -1.51 0.21
N LEU A 538 23.44 -0.70 0.26
CA LEU A 538 22.80 -0.16 -0.93
C LEU A 538 23.76 0.73 -1.73
N TYR A 539 24.45 1.64 -1.06
CA TYR A 539 25.41 2.53 -1.72
C TYR A 539 26.64 1.80 -2.23
N LYS A 540 27.11 0.82 -1.50
CA LYS A 540 28.20 -0.05 -1.95
C LYS A 540 27.83 -0.80 -3.23
N TYR A 541 26.57 -1.13 -3.38
CA TYR A 541 26.02 -1.81 -4.55
C TYR A 541 25.79 -0.84 -5.74
N LEU A 542 25.29 0.36 -5.47
CA LEU A 542 25.12 1.43 -6.46
C LEU A 542 26.47 2.05 -6.88
N SER A 543 27.49 1.97 -6.02
CA SER A 543 28.81 2.53 -6.29
C SER A 543 29.77 1.58 -7.01
N ALA A 544 29.39 0.32 -7.23
CA ALA A 544 30.26 -0.64 -7.91
C ALA A 544 30.47 -0.29 -9.40
N ASP A 545 29.45 0.19 -10.10
CA ASP A 545 29.53 0.90 -11.38
C ASP A 545 28.18 1.60 -11.67
N PRO A 546 28.02 2.82 -11.17
CA PRO A 546 26.74 3.51 -11.25
C PRO A 546 26.39 3.99 -12.65
N ASP A 547 27.38 4.35 -13.45
CA ASP A 547 27.17 4.85 -14.81
C ASP A 547 26.70 3.73 -15.74
N GLN A 548 27.02 2.48 -15.42
CA GLN A 548 26.59 1.32 -16.17
C GLN A 548 25.09 1.03 -16.03
N TYR A 549 24.50 1.40 -14.90
CA TYR A 549 23.09 1.08 -14.58
C TYR A 549 22.13 2.25 -14.72
N LEU A 550 22.62 3.48 -14.83
CA LEU A 550 21.82 4.67 -14.57
C LEU A 550 21.96 5.79 -15.60
N SER A 551 22.88 5.70 -16.55
CA SER A 551 23.07 6.75 -17.55
C SER A 551 22.48 6.37 -18.90
N GLY A 552 21.53 7.15 -19.36
CA GLY A 552 21.05 7.10 -20.73
C GLY A 552 19.57 6.72 -20.90
N LYS A 553 19.21 6.52 -22.15
CA LYS A 553 17.89 6.05 -22.58
C LYS A 553 17.83 4.55 -22.43
N ALA A 554 16.76 4.07 -21.81
CA ALA A 554 16.43 2.65 -21.72
C ALA A 554 14.96 2.45 -22.08
N CYS A 555 14.57 1.22 -22.40
CA CYS A 555 13.18 0.87 -22.58
C CYS A 555 12.70 -0.04 -21.47
N ILE A 556 11.43 0.08 -21.10
CA ILE A 556 10.71 -0.90 -20.30
C ILE A 556 9.66 -1.61 -21.17
N ILE A 557 9.30 -2.82 -20.77
CA ILE A 557 8.29 -3.61 -21.47
C ILE A 557 7.15 -3.91 -20.49
N LYS A 558 5.91 -3.67 -20.95
CA LYS A 558 4.69 -4.11 -20.24
C LYS A 558 3.88 -5.03 -21.13
N LYS A 559 3.24 -6.06 -20.55
CA LYS A 559 2.18 -6.85 -21.18
C LYS A 559 0.89 -6.65 -20.38
N GLY A 560 -0.05 -5.88 -20.95
CA GLY A 560 -1.25 -5.50 -20.22
C GLY A 560 -0.92 -4.81 -18.89
N ALA A 561 -1.40 -5.35 -17.77
CA ALA A 561 -1.11 -4.84 -16.43
C ALA A 561 0.32 -5.14 -15.94
N MET A 562 0.97 -6.19 -16.48
CA MET A 562 2.25 -6.66 -15.96
C MET A 562 3.43 -5.85 -16.50
N LEU A 563 4.27 -5.34 -15.59
CA LEU A 563 5.63 -4.94 -15.88
C LEU A 563 6.48 -6.21 -16.06
N LEU A 564 7.28 -6.27 -17.09
CA LEU A 564 8.14 -7.41 -17.38
C LEU A 564 9.59 -7.12 -16.99
N CYS A 565 10.30 -8.15 -16.57
CA CYS A 565 11.71 -8.04 -16.19
C CYS A 565 12.53 -9.22 -16.74
N ARG A 566 13.82 -9.00 -16.87
CA ARG A 566 14.83 -10.06 -16.94
C ARG A 566 15.26 -10.41 -15.52
N SER A 567 15.41 -11.67 -15.20
CA SER A 567 15.72 -12.13 -13.87
C SER A 567 16.64 -13.36 -13.88
N LYS A 568 17.54 -13.41 -12.92
CA LYS A 568 18.37 -14.59 -12.69
C LYS A 568 17.56 -15.84 -12.34
N LEU A 569 16.33 -15.66 -11.83
CA LEU A 569 15.40 -16.76 -11.52
C LEU A 569 14.93 -17.54 -12.74
N ILE A 570 14.92 -16.93 -13.90
CA ILE A 570 14.56 -17.57 -15.20
C ILE A 570 15.78 -17.83 -16.06
N GLY A 571 16.99 -17.79 -15.48
CA GLY A 571 18.24 -18.15 -16.16
C GLY A 571 18.91 -17.01 -16.93
N ASN A 572 18.41 -15.75 -16.87
CA ASN A 572 19.13 -14.66 -17.51
C ASN A 572 20.50 -14.44 -16.86
N THR A 573 21.51 -14.24 -17.70
CA THR A 573 22.87 -13.91 -17.25
C THR A 573 22.99 -12.45 -16.86
N GLU A 574 24.04 -12.10 -16.11
CA GLU A 574 24.32 -10.71 -15.75
C GLU A 574 24.60 -9.85 -17.00
N ASP A 575 25.32 -10.40 -17.98
CA ASP A 575 25.60 -9.70 -19.24
C ASP A 575 24.31 -9.41 -20.04
N GLU A 576 23.34 -10.34 -20.04
CA GLU A 576 22.03 -10.10 -20.65
C GLU A 576 21.25 -9.03 -19.91
N MET A 577 21.29 -9.04 -18.58
CA MET A 577 20.52 -8.10 -17.74
C MET A 577 21.12 -6.70 -17.72
N PHE A 578 22.45 -6.60 -17.67
CA PHE A 578 23.16 -5.36 -17.36
C PHE A 578 24.14 -4.91 -18.47
N GLY A 579 24.16 -5.60 -19.59
CA GLY A 579 24.85 -5.12 -20.79
C GLY A 579 24.17 -3.89 -21.39
N SER A 580 24.83 -3.27 -22.36
CA SER A 580 24.27 -2.07 -23.02
C SER A 580 22.86 -2.32 -23.53
N PRO A 581 21.88 -1.45 -23.22
CA PRO A 581 20.52 -1.56 -23.75
C PRO A 581 20.51 -1.55 -25.28
N LYS A 582 19.78 -2.48 -25.89
CA LYS A 582 19.63 -2.58 -27.34
C LYS A 582 18.25 -2.20 -27.82
N LEU A 583 17.28 -2.20 -26.91
CA LEU A 583 15.90 -1.93 -27.26
C LEU A 583 15.65 -0.43 -27.36
N THR A 584 15.00 -0.03 -28.45
CA THR A 584 14.54 1.35 -28.67
C THR A 584 13.03 1.38 -28.88
N PRO A 585 12.36 2.54 -28.78
CA PRO A 585 10.89 2.62 -28.88
C PRO A 585 10.33 2.28 -30.26
N GLU A 586 11.17 2.19 -31.28
CA GLU A 586 10.76 1.80 -32.63
C GLU A 586 10.43 0.30 -32.74
N TYR A 587 10.99 -0.52 -31.85
CA TYR A 587 10.68 -1.94 -31.82
C TYR A 587 9.25 -2.21 -31.40
N LYS A 588 8.60 -3.11 -32.12
CA LYS A 588 7.24 -3.59 -31.81
C LYS A 588 7.28 -5.08 -31.58
N CYS A 589 6.45 -5.55 -30.67
CA CYS A 589 6.30 -6.99 -30.44
C CYS A 589 5.60 -7.63 -31.65
N VAL A 590 6.31 -8.55 -32.29
CA VAL A 590 5.78 -9.33 -33.43
C VAL A 590 5.34 -10.72 -32.98
N LYS A 591 5.88 -11.23 -31.88
CA LYS A 591 5.46 -12.49 -31.26
C LYS A 591 5.65 -12.42 -29.74
N CYS A 592 4.62 -12.83 -29.00
CA CYS A 592 4.68 -13.07 -27.57
C CYS A 592 4.22 -14.51 -27.30
N GLU A 593 5.12 -15.35 -26.83
CA GLU A 593 4.87 -16.76 -26.56
C GLU A 593 5.00 -17.01 -25.07
N ARG A 594 3.91 -17.53 -24.45
CA ARG A 594 3.96 -17.95 -23.04
C ARG A 594 4.78 -19.24 -22.94
N LEU A 595 5.72 -19.24 -22.00
CA LEU A 595 6.56 -20.41 -21.70
C LEU A 595 6.00 -21.18 -20.49
N THR A 596 6.50 -22.40 -20.31
CA THR A 596 6.35 -23.08 -19.03
C THR A 596 7.22 -22.34 -18.02
N SER A 597 6.58 -21.74 -17.03
CA SER A 597 7.28 -20.91 -16.04
C SER A 597 8.21 -21.75 -15.15
N HIS A 598 9.34 -21.17 -14.78
CA HIS A 598 10.19 -21.69 -13.72
C HIS A 598 9.43 -21.74 -12.39
N GLU A 599 9.90 -22.60 -11.47
CA GLU A 599 9.28 -22.73 -10.15
C GLU A 599 9.17 -21.37 -9.43
N GLY A 600 7.99 -21.04 -8.96
CA GLY A 600 7.68 -19.81 -8.26
C GLY A 600 7.55 -18.56 -9.16
N ILE A 601 7.62 -18.71 -10.48
CA ILE A 601 7.34 -17.62 -11.44
C ILE A 601 5.88 -17.74 -11.89
N ASN A 602 5.14 -16.63 -11.79
CA ASN A 602 3.73 -16.60 -12.19
C ASN A 602 3.55 -16.64 -13.71
N ALA A 603 4.32 -15.79 -14.42
CA ALA A 603 4.24 -15.72 -15.89
C ALA A 603 5.62 -15.53 -16.52
N GLU A 604 5.92 -16.33 -17.53
CA GLU A 604 7.16 -16.29 -18.29
C GLU A 604 6.86 -16.26 -19.78
N PHE A 605 7.59 -15.41 -20.52
CA PHE A 605 7.35 -15.19 -21.94
C PHE A 605 8.65 -15.16 -22.73
N ARG A 606 8.57 -15.62 -23.98
CA ARG A 606 9.53 -15.29 -25.02
C ARG A 606 8.94 -14.20 -25.91
N LEU A 607 9.63 -13.07 -25.98
CA LEU A 607 9.25 -11.94 -26.81
C LEU A 607 10.15 -11.88 -28.03
N THR A 608 9.56 -11.74 -29.22
CA THR A 608 10.24 -11.38 -30.44
C THR A 608 9.83 -9.96 -30.80
N LEU A 609 10.79 -9.04 -30.85
CA LEU A 609 10.58 -7.62 -31.11
C LEU A 609 11.29 -7.24 -32.40
N SER A 610 10.66 -6.44 -33.28
CA SER A 610 11.26 -6.00 -34.54
C SER A 610 11.01 -4.52 -34.81
N ASN A 611 12.02 -3.85 -35.38
CA ASN A 611 11.91 -2.50 -35.93
C ASN A 611 11.76 -2.48 -37.46
N GLY A 612 11.56 -3.67 -38.06
CA GLY A 612 11.46 -3.86 -39.50
C GLY A 612 12.79 -4.20 -40.22
N SER A 613 13.93 -3.83 -39.66
CA SER A 613 15.26 -4.16 -40.18
C SER A 613 16.00 -5.18 -39.31
N GLU A 614 15.75 -5.18 -38.03
CA GLU A 614 16.38 -6.05 -37.02
C GLU A 614 15.35 -6.69 -36.11
N THR A 615 15.69 -7.84 -35.57
CA THR A 615 14.85 -8.60 -34.64
C THR A 615 15.65 -8.92 -33.37
N LEU A 616 15.03 -8.67 -32.22
CA LEU A 616 15.55 -8.97 -30.90
C LEU A 616 14.65 -10.00 -30.20
N GLU A 617 15.27 -10.92 -29.48
CA GLU A 617 14.54 -11.89 -28.66
C GLU A 617 14.91 -11.75 -27.19
N TYR A 618 13.88 -11.77 -26.32
CA TYR A 618 14.05 -11.71 -24.87
C TYR A 618 13.22 -12.81 -24.19
N THR A 619 13.82 -13.50 -23.23
CA THR A 619 13.09 -14.28 -22.23
C THR A 619 12.89 -13.41 -21.01
N VAL A 620 11.63 -13.26 -20.59
CA VAL A 620 11.21 -12.34 -19.55
C VAL A 620 10.15 -12.97 -18.67
N CYS A 621 10.00 -12.47 -17.44
CA CYS A 621 8.91 -12.84 -16.55
C CYS A 621 8.20 -11.60 -16.00
N ASP A 622 7.06 -11.80 -15.34
CA ASP A 622 6.41 -10.73 -14.60
C ASP A 622 7.31 -10.24 -13.45
N TYR A 623 7.36 -8.94 -13.28
CA TYR A 623 8.22 -8.28 -12.31
C TYR A 623 7.95 -8.77 -10.87
N ALA A 624 6.68 -8.91 -10.49
CA ALA A 624 6.33 -9.29 -9.13
C ALA A 624 6.92 -10.64 -8.73
N SER A 625 6.75 -11.70 -9.53
CA SER A 625 7.28 -13.02 -9.22
C SER A 625 8.78 -13.17 -9.50
N GLY A 626 9.29 -12.43 -10.49
CA GLY A 626 10.68 -12.48 -10.90
C GLY A 626 11.67 -11.82 -9.93
N THR A 627 11.17 -11.11 -8.89
CA THR A 627 12.02 -10.28 -8.02
C THR A 627 11.89 -10.58 -6.53
N ASN A 628 10.93 -11.40 -6.10
CA ASN A 628 10.54 -11.57 -4.71
C ASN A 628 11.25 -12.71 -3.94
N VAL A 629 12.58 -12.83 -4.08
CA VAL A 629 13.39 -13.85 -3.39
C VAL A 629 14.40 -13.24 -2.43
N MET A 630 14.66 -13.94 -1.31
CA MET A 630 15.65 -13.52 -0.31
C MET A 630 17.09 -13.96 -0.59
N THR A 631 17.32 -15.02 -1.36
CA THR A 631 18.67 -15.59 -1.55
C THR A 631 19.57 -14.70 -2.40
N GLU A 632 20.76 -14.36 -1.90
CA GLU A 632 21.64 -13.31 -2.47
C GLU A 632 22.09 -13.56 -3.91
N ASP A 633 22.34 -14.81 -4.24
CA ASP A 633 22.82 -15.26 -5.55
C ASP A 633 21.74 -15.27 -6.65
N LYS A 634 20.44 -15.23 -6.28
CA LYS A 634 19.31 -15.31 -7.21
C LYS A 634 18.45 -14.05 -7.32
N ARG A 635 18.82 -12.97 -6.64
CA ARG A 635 17.99 -11.74 -6.54
C ARG A 635 18.16 -10.76 -7.68
N LEU A 636 19.11 -10.99 -8.58
CA LEU A 636 19.41 -10.02 -9.63
C LEU A 636 18.31 -10.00 -10.70
N PHE A 637 17.87 -8.81 -11.02
CA PHE A 637 16.88 -8.54 -12.05
C PHE A 637 17.04 -7.13 -12.63
N THR A 638 16.37 -6.87 -13.74
CA THR A 638 16.22 -5.53 -14.31
C THR A 638 14.92 -5.44 -15.12
N ILE A 639 14.24 -4.27 -15.05
CA ILE A 639 13.12 -3.94 -15.94
C ILE A 639 13.58 -3.20 -17.20
N TYR A 640 14.86 -2.88 -17.32
CA TYR A 640 15.43 -2.14 -18.45
C TYR A 640 15.95 -3.09 -19.53
N PHE A 641 15.74 -2.70 -20.80
CA PHE A 641 16.07 -3.49 -21.99
C PHE A 641 16.91 -2.71 -23.00
#